data_44f6d202c971b1d0b6b9259129381162
#
_entry.id   44f6d202c971b1d0b6b9259129381162
#
_cell.length_a   1.000
_cell.length_b   1.000
_cell.length_c   1.000
_cell.angle_alpha   90.00
_cell.angle_beta   90.00
_cell.angle_gamma   90.00
#
_symmetry.space_group_name_H-M   'P 1'
#
loop_
_entity.id
_entity.type
_entity.pdbx_description
1 polymer ?
#
loop_
_entity_poly.entity_id
_entity_poly.type
_entity_poly.pdbx_seq_one_letter_code
_entity_poly.pdbx_strand_id
1 'polypeptide(L)'
;MSRISALRKRTVSAVAAAALTLGTVIPAAKLMIPLRSDAGEQLGQTNFDDGVGLPWHIVESAPGEMDFAIEDGVYSVTIVNPGGASRGGEDRWDCQFRHRGLKIVSGHQYKVSYEITPSNAGKYYTKIGNLDGDIEVWHNMMADNGPDLGSTWDPIQIGANETKKVELTFTASQSLEVAEWAFHLGGDGQYTQGDCFPAGTVIKFDNMSLIDLTSDENDYVAPEKWERADILTNQLGYFTGRAKKATLLSSGSSAVDFDIIDDSGDVVYSGKSEPFGYDKDSDDDVQVIDFSDFDESGTFHIETEDGASSRDFTIGGSDKYSAMLYDSLNYFYQNRSGIEIESQYITSGDSSALARAAGHPTDTAEIEQTWGYSGSSGTIDVTGGWYDAGDHGKYVVNGGFSLWLMQNQYETALKYGYEDVYGDGTLAIPENSNGYPDLLDEARWEMEWMFNMIVDSGEYQDMLYHKAHDEKWTALGIAPADDEMKRIVKPPTTAATLNFVACAAQASRLWKDIDSDFADKCLEAAEKSYEAAKKHPDMYAPLDESIGGGAYGDTDVDDEFYWAACELYLTTGDDKYYDDAKDSDFFLKLPTSLGGGESVDTVGSFDWGNTAALGTMSIALNDDAVSSSDYDTAVKSITSAASYYLDLETNQGYGLPYGQSEISYNDSDEGYLWGSNSFVADNSIVMAYAYLLSGDNEYADGVIGGMDYLLGRNPMDYSYVTGYGTHTAEYPHHRYWAQQVDEAFPKAPNGVLVGGPNSGMQDPWVQGSGWKKGEIAPQKCYLDNIEAWSVNECTINWNASLAWITGFTAQENGGIAAFSGLTLNDSPTTKADNEKSDDKGEKETITKAKRKTDKTDKDSDSSKKSSSDDDEKGSNLGLIAIIAATAVIVLISIEFFVYKMIKLKKQ
;
A
#
# COMPACT_ATOMS: atom_id res chain seq x y z
N MET A 1 13.07 28.57 54.61
CA MET A 1 11.88 29.18 53.98
C MET A 1 12.18 30.63 53.64
N SER A 2 11.97 31.12 52.52
CA SER A 2 12.33 32.39 51.91
C SER A 2 13.65 32.37 51.13
N ARG A 3 13.57 31.97 49.89
CA ARG A 3 14.43 32.35 48.72
C ARG A 3 14.11 31.52 47.48
N ILE A 4 12.85 31.34 47.14
CA ILE A 4 12.44 30.83 45.81
C ILE A 4 11.12 31.57 45.47
N SER A 5 11.19 32.86 45.12
CA SER A 5 10.05 33.55 44.48
C SER A 5 10.45 34.84 43.72
N ALA A 6 11.69 34.96 43.28
CA ALA A 6 12.17 36.17 42.56
C ALA A 6 12.80 35.90 41.20
N LEU A 7 12.57 34.72 40.59
CA LEU A 7 13.17 34.39 39.26
C LEU A 7 12.14 34.00 38.19
N ARG A 8 10.90 34.41 38.32
CA ARG A 8 9.84 34.13 37.31
C ARG A 8 9.14 35.39 36.78
N LYS A 9 9.78 36.56 36.79
CA LYS A 9 9.21 37.80 36.20
C LYS A 9 10.22 38.68 35.46
N ARG A 10 11.19 38.10 34.74
CA ARG A 10 12.13 38.91 33.92
C ARG A 10 12.58 38.22 32.62
N THR A 11 11.74 37.46 31.96
CA THR A 11 12.07 36.87 30.62
C THR A 11 10.91 36.97 29.63
N VAL A 12 10.08 37.98 29.70
CA VAL A 12 9.00 38.23 28.71
C VAL A 12 9.07 39.65 28.15
N SER A 13 10.24 40.26 28.03
CA SER A 13 10.34 41.61 27.46
C SER A 13 11.62 41.84 26.65
N ALA A 14 12.20 40.88 26.00
CA ALA A 14 13.41 41.07 25.17
C ALA A 14 13.42 40.37 23.81
N VAL A 15 12.30 39.94 23.27
CA VAL A 15 12.20 39.33 21.92
C VAL A 15 11.27 40.12 20.97
N ALA A 16 11.10 41.41 21.19
CA ALA A 16 10.28 42.26 20.33
C ALA A 16 11.05 43.45 19.72
N ALA A 17 12.35 43.31 19.45
CA ALA A 17 13.11 44.42 18.85
C ALA A 17 14.36 43.99 18.05
N ALA A 18 14.32 42.92 17.28
CA ALA A 18 15.39 42.57 16.35
C ALA A 18 14.91 41.88 15.07
N ALA A 19 13.86 42.38 14.47
CA ALA A 19 13.41 41.95 13.15
C ALA A 19 13.14 43.15 12.26
N LEU A 20 14.16 43.83 11.85
CA LEU A 20 14.11 44.80 10.74
C LEU A 20 15.55 45.05 10.28
N THR A 21 15.97 44.40 9.27
CA THR A 21 16.92 44.67 8.19
C THR A 21 17.74 43.42 7.86
N LEU A 22 17.27 42.66 6.88
CA LEU A 22 18.11 42.16 5.77
C LEU A 22 17.16 41.47 4.78
N GLY A 23 16.90 42.14 3.69
CA GLY A 23 16.16 41.56 2.58
C GLY A 23 17.06 40.61 1.79
N THR A 24 16.80 39.37 1.90
CA THR A 24 17.10 38.36 0.89
C THR A 24 15.80 37.62 0.59
N VAL A 25 15.42 37.59 -0.67
CA VAL A 25 14.25 36.91 -1.19
C VAL A 25 14.53 35.42 -1.05
N ILE A 26 13.98 34.83 -0.03
CA ILE A 26 13.81 33.36 0.06
C ILE A 26 12.49 33.07 -0.65
N PRO A 27 12.42 32.13 -1.62
CA PRO A 27 11.13 31.67 -2.10
C PRO A 27 10.39 31.08 -0.91
N ALA A 28 9.21 31.64 -0.64
CA ALA A 28 8.41 31.28 0.49
C ALA A 28 7.92 29.83 0.35
N ALA A 29 8.58 28.91 1.02
CA ALA A 29 7.85 27.80 1.59
C ALA A 29 6.73 28.44 2.41
N LYS A 30 5.47 28.32 1.94
CA LYS A 30 4.31 28.79 2.70
C LYS A 30 4.35 28.08 4.05
N LEU A 31 4.82 28.78 5.09
CA LEU A 31 4.64 28.31 6.45
C LEU A 31 3.13 28.12 6.61
N MET A 32 2.69 26.87 6.78
CA MET A 32 1.36 26.58 7.29
C MET A 32 1.31 27.18 8.69
N ILE A 33 0.80 28.40 8.82
CA ILE A 33 0.43 28.95 10.12
C ILE A 33 -0.94 28.32 10.41
N PRO A 34 -1.05 27.44 11.40
CA PRO A 34 -2.37 26.92 11.77
C PRO A 34 -3.23 28.14 12.15
N LEU A 35 -4.34 28.33 11.42
CA LEU A 35 -5.35 29.30 11.81
C LEU A 35 -5.79 28.93 13.22
N ARG A 36 -5.72 29.91 14.12
CA ARG A 36 -6.16 29.70 15.50
C ARG A 36 -7.68 29.61 15.42
N SER A 37 -8.24 28.45 15.69
CA SER A 37 -9.69 28.30 15.81
C SER A 37 -10.22 29.23 16.91
N ASP A 38 -11.44 29.73 16.75
CA ASP A 38 -12.15 30.40 17.84
C ASP A 38 -12.37 29.36 18.97
N ALA A 39 -12.41 29.81 20.24
CA ALA A 39 -12.66 28.88 21.33
C ALA A 39 -13.97 28.11 21.12
N GLY A 40 -13.93 26.78 21.25
CA GLY A 40 -15.03 25.85 20.94
C GLY A 40 -15.07 25.34 19.50
N GLU A 41 -14.18 25.79 18.60
CA GLU A 41 -14.14 25.35 17.21
C GLU A 41 -13.60 23.92 17.09
N GLN A 42 -14.39 23.06 16.43
CA GLN A 42 -14.10 21.63 16.25
C GLN A 42 -13.41 21.33 14.90
N LEU A 43 -13.41 22.26 13.97
CA LEU A 43 -12.92 22.04 12.61
C LEU A 43 -11.46 22.45 12.47
N GLY A 44 -10.67 21.66 11.76
CA GLY A 44 -9.28 21.98 11.44
C GLY A 44 -9.13 23.06 10.37
N GLN A 45 -10.13 23.18 9.47
CA GLN A 45 -10.13 24.19 8.40
C GLN A 45 -11.51 24.78 8.24
N THR A 46 -11.59 26.10 8.19
CA THR A 46 -12.87 26.84 8.20
C THR A 46 -13.10 27.70 6.97
N ASN A 47 -12.06 28.20 6.28
CA ASN A 47 -12.22 29.20 5.22
C ASN A 47 -11.33 29.00 3.98
N PHE A 48 -10.46 28.00 3.98
CA PHE A 48 -9.58 27.62 2.87
C PHE A 48 -8.66 28.72 2.30
N ASP A 49 -8.46 29.84 3.03
CA ASP A 49 -7.67 30.98 2.57
C ASP A 49 -6.19 30.68 2.38
N ASP A 50 -5.67 29.66 3.04
CA ASP A 50 -4.29 29.19 2.92
C ASP A 50 -4.06 28.21 1.76
N GLY A 51 -5.13 27.82 1.05
CA GLY A 51 -5.10 26.86 -0.03
C GLY A 51 -5.06 25.40 0.43
N VAL A 52 -5.28 25.14 1.72
CA VAL A 52 -5.37 23.78 2.30
C VAL A 52 -6.82 23.40 2.49
N GLY A 53 -7.19 22.19 2.06
CA GLY A 53 -8.54 21.65 2.25
C GLY A 53 -8.70 20.86 3.54
N LEU A 54 -7.63 20.17 3.94
CA LEU A 54 -7.65 19.23 5.05
C LEU A 54 -8.07 19.86 6.39
N PRO A 55 -8.83 19.12 7.21
CA PRO A 55 -9.29 17.74 7.08
C PRO A 55 -10.51 17.51 6.17
N TRP A 56 -11.04 18.55 5.53
CA TRP A 56 -12.13 18.41 4.56
C TRP A 56 -11.61 17.71 3.29
N HIS A 57 -12.32 16.68 2.82
CA HIS A 57 -11.97 15.95 1.60
C HIS A 57 -13.21 15.39 0.91
N ILE A 58 -13.08 15.04 -0.36
CA ILE A 58 -14.12 14.33 -1.11
C ILE A 58 -13.99 12.82 -0.91
N VAL A 59 -15.12 12.11 -0.99
CA VAL A 59 -15.19 10.65 -0.99
C VAL A 59 -16.22 10.18 -2.00
N GLU A 60 -15.85 9.19 -2.78
CA GLU A 60 -16.62 8.65 -3.89
C GLU A 60 -16.93 7.18 -3.67
N SER A 61 -18.11 6.78 -4.08
CA SER A 61 -18.50 5.37 -4.23
C SER A 61 -18.95 5.16 -5.67
N ALA A 62 -18.26 4.30 -6.39
CA ALA A 62 -18.51 4.05 -7.80
C ALA A 62 -20.00 3.70 -8.05
N PRO A 63 -20.62 4.23 -9.11
CA PRO A 63 -20.06 5.05 -10.17
C PRO A 63 -20.08 6.57 -9.88
N GLY A 64 -20.26 7.01 -8.63
CA GLY A 64 -20.07 8.41 -8.24
C GLY A 64 -18.64 8.84 -8.51
N GLU A 65 -18.46 10.05 -9.08
CA GLU A 65 -17.16 10.60 -9.45
C GLU A 65 -17.18 12.12 -9.29
N MET A 66 -16.13 12.67 -8.68
CA MET A 66 -15.99 14.10 -8.41
C MET A 66 -14.54 14.55 -8.64
N ASP A 67 -14.36 15.81 -9.03
CA ASP A 67 -13.11 16.54 -8.95
C ASP A 67 -13.21 17.64 -7.89
N PHE A 68 -12.08 18.17 -7.46
CA PHE A 68 -12.08 19.35 -6.60
C PHE A 68 -10.90 20.29 -6.87
N ALA A 69 -11.05 21.53 -6.43
CA ALA A 69 -10.00 22.55 -6.42
C ALA A 69 -10.14 23.44 -5.20
N ILE A 70 -9.00 23.88 -4.63
CA ILE A 70 -8.94 24.83 -3.52
C ILE A 70 -8.22 26.08 -4.02
N GLU A 71 -9.03 27.07 -4.40
CA GLU A 71 -8.53 28.30 -5.02
C GLU A 71 -9.31 29.53 -4.49
N ASP A 72 -8.61 30.66 -4.41
CA ASP A 72 -9.22 31.94 -3.98
C ASP A 72 -9.96 31.87 -2.62
N GLY A 73 -9.49 31.02 -1.69
CA GLY A 73 -10.11 30.83 -0.38
C GLY A 73 -11.41 30.03 -0.38
N VAL A 74 -11.60 29.16 -1.38
CA VAL A 74 -12.83 28.38 -1.56
C VAL A 74 -12.51 26.94 -1.90
N TYR A 75 -13.19 26.00 -1.26
CA TYR A 75 -13.20 24.59 -1.68
C TYR A 75 -14.30 24.38 -2.71
N SER A 76 -13.93 24.00 -3.93
CA SER A 76 -14.84 23.80 -5.06
C SER A 76 -14.88 22.30 -5.42
N VAL A 77 -16.06 21.67 -5.29
CA VAL A 77 -16.29 20.28 -5.70
C VAL A 77 -17.03 20.27 -7.04
N THR A 78 -16.54 19.51 -8.01
CA THR A 78 -17.16 19.31 -9.32
C THR A 78 -17.76 17.91 -9.41
N ILE A 79 -19.06 17.81 -9.65
CA ILE A 79 -19.70 16.52 -9.90
C ILE A 79 -19.38 16.07 -11.33
N VAL A 80 -18.59 15.00 -11.48
CA VAL A 80 -18.30 14.36 -12.77
C VAL A 80 -19.39 13.34 -13.11
N ASN A 81 -19.66 12.42 -12.20
CA ASN A 81 -20.80 11.50 -12.26
C ASN A 81 -21.54 11.53 -10.91
N PRO A 82 -22.83 11.85 -10.87
CA PRO A 82 -23.54 11.92 -9.59
C PRO A 82 -23.83 10.55 -8.94
N GLY A 83 -23.47 9.43 -9.55
CA GLY A 83 -23.79 8.10 -9.01
C GLY A 83 -25.31 7.82 -8.98
N GLY A 84 -25.75 7.02 -8.01
CA GLY A 84 -27.14 6.66 -7.79
C GLY A 84 -27.56 5.31 -8.37
N ALA A 85 -28.67 4.76 -7.85
CA ALA A 85 -29.11 3.40 -8.14
C ALA A 85 -29.37 3.12 -9.63
N SER A 86 -29.82 4.11 -10.41
CA SER A 86 -30.06 3.91 -11.86
C SER A 86 -28.78 3.77 -12.67
N ARG A 87 -27.63 4.11 -12.07
CA ARG A 87 -26.29 4.03 -12.68
C ARG A 87 -25.43 2.89 -12.09
N GLY A 88 -26.02 2.08 -11.20
CA GLY A 88 -25.29 0.99 -10.52
C GLY A 88 -24.67 1.40 -9.18
N GLY A 89 -24.83 2.65 -8.76
CA GLY A 89 -24.51 3.13 -7.43
C GLY A 89 -25.62 2.85 -6.42
N GLU A 90 -25.56 3.54 -5.28
CA GLU A 90 -26.54 3.39 -4.21
C GLU A 90 -27.51 4.55 -4.16
N ASP A 91 -27.06 5.72 -3.69
CA ASP A 91 -27.89 6.92 -3.55
C ASP A 91 -26.99 8.19 -3.42
N ARG A 92 -27.46 9.24 -2.73
CA ARG A 92 -26.82 10.54 -2.60
C ARG A 92 -25.42 10.50 -1.97
N TRP A 93 -25.08 9.47 -1.20
CA TRP A 93 -23.76 9.28 -0.58
C TRP A 93 -22.70 8.71 -1.54
N ASP A 94 -23.08 8.38 -2.78
CA ASP A 94 -22.08 8.04 -3.79
C ASP A 94 -21.12 9.21 -4.10
N CYS A 95 -21.51 10.45 -3.76
CA CYS A 95 -20.65 11.64 -3.82
C CYS A 95 -20.74 12.39 -2.49
N GLN A 96 -19.64 12.44 -1.74
CA GLN A 96 -19.59 13.09 -0.44
C GLN A 96 -18.45 14.11 -0.34
N PHE A 97 -18.70 15.18 0.42
CA PHE A 97 -17.70 16.12 0.92
C PHE A 97 -17.79 16.11 2.45
N ARG A 98 -16.71 15.78 3.14
CA ARG A 98 -16.79 15.51 4.58
C ARG A 98 -15.57 15.96 5.38
N HIS A 99 -15.77 16.11 6.70
CA HIS A 99 -14.78 16.28 7.73
C HIS A 99 -14.99 15.20 8.79
N ARG A 100 -13.95 14.45 9.12
CA ARG A 100 -13.94 13.40 10.16
C ARG A 100 -13.16 13.83 11.38
N GLY A 101 -13.09 12.95 12.39
CA GLY A 101 -12.35 13.16 13.63
C GLY A 101 -13.04 14.14 14.60
N LEU A 102 -14.35 14.32 14.48
CA LEU A 102 -15.12 15.16 15.38
C LEU A 102 -15.55 14.38 16.63
N LYS A 103 -15.58 15.06 17.78
CA LYS A 103 -16.11 14.50 19.03
C LYS A 103 -17.34 15.27 19.47
N ILE A 104 -18.45 14.56 19.64
CA ILE A 104 -19.74 15.14 20.04
C ILE A 104 -20.13 14.64 21.42
N VAL A 105 -20.52 15.56 22.30
CA VAL A 105 -20.88 15.26 23.70
C VAL A 105 -22.37 15.46 23.92
N SER A 106 -23.06 14.47 24.46
CA SER A 106 -24.50 14.53 24.76
C SER A 106 -24.86 15.69 25.70
N GLY A 107 -25.86 16.45 25.33
CA GLY A 107 -26.33 17.61 26.10
C GLY A 107 -25.55 18.89 25.87
N HIS A 108 -24.41 18.87 25.18
CA HIS A 108 -23.73 20.07 24.74
C HIS A 108 -24.49 20.77 23.62
N GLN A 109 -24.38 22.09 23.57
CA GLN A 109 -24.96 22.93 22.54
C GLN A 109 -23.90 23.29 21.52
N TYR A 110 -24.17 22.99 20.26
CA TYR A 110 -23.28 23.27 19.14
C TYR A 110 -23.86 24.33 18.23
N LYS A 111 -23.02 25.15 17.64
CA LYS A 111 -23.35 26.07 16.55
C LYS A 111 -22.68 25.56 15.27
N VAL A 112 -23.49 25.28 14.28
CA VAL A 112 -23.06 24.89 12.95
C VAL A 112 -23.26 26.05 11.98
N SER A 113 -22.26 26.38 11.17
CA SER A 113 -22.37 27.36 10.10
C SER A 113 -21.57 26.93 8.85
N TYR A 114 -22.10 27.31 7.67
CA TYR A 114 -21.46 27.08 6.38
C TYR A 114 -22.04 27.96 5.29
N GLU A 115 -21.28 28.17 4.23
CA GLU A 115 -21.72 28.74 2.97
C GLU A 115 -21.60 27.71 1.85
N ILE A 116 -22.66 27.57 1.02
CA ILE A 116 -22.68 26.69 -0.14
C ILE A 116 -23.24 27.41 -1.35
N THR A 117 -22.57 27.28 -2.53
CA THR A 117 -22.96 27.95 -3.78
C THR A 117 -22.75 27.01 -4.98
N PRO A 118 -23.80 26.39 -5.54
CA PRO A 118 -23.64 25.55 -6.73
C PRO A 118 -23.80 26.38 -8.02
N SER A 119 -23.10 25.98 -9.08
CA SER A 119 -23.20 26.57 -10.43
C SER A 119 -24.52 26.23 -11.13
N ASN A 120 -25.10 25.06 -10.85
CA ASN A 120 -26.42 24.62 -11.34
C ASN A 120 -27.36 24.42 -10.15
N ALA A 121 -28.68 24.57 -10.40
CA ALA A 121 -29.68 24.24 -9.39
C ALA A 121 -29.65 22.75 -9.05
N GLY A 122 -29.84 22.43 -7.77
CA GLY A 122 -29.83 21.05 -7.29
C GLY A 122 -30.34 20.92 -5.88
N LYS A 123 -29.91 19.87 -5.23
CA LYS A 123 -30.27 19.53 -3.85
C LYS A 123 -29.01 18.99 -3.16
N TYR A 124 -28.95 19.17 -1.85
CA TYR A 124 -27.92 18.54 -1.02
C TYR A 124 -28.51 18.11 0.32
N TYR A 125 -27.89 17.13 0.94
CA TYR A 125 -28.17 16.75 2.31
C TYR A 125 -26.90 16.93 3.12
N THR A 126 -26.99 17.38 4.36
CA THR A 126 -25.83 17.45 5.25
C THR A 126 -26.21 17.05 6.65
N LYS A 127 -25.31 16.28 7.28
CA LYS A 127 -25.51 15.70 8.61
C LYS A 127 -24.23 15.73 9.42
N ILE A 128 -24.37 15.72 10.76
CA ILE A 128 -23.31 15.36 11.71
C ILE A 128 -23.79 14.08 12.40
N GLY A 129 -22.98 13.00 12.32
CA GLY A 129 -23.35 11.68 12.82
C GLY A 129 -22.15 10.77 12.99
N ASN A 130 -22.43 9.50 13.30
CA ASN A 130 -21.39 8.48 13.33
C ASN A 130 -20.94 8.10 11.90
N LEU A 131 -19.84 7.36 11.81
CA LEU A 131 -19.24 6.95 10.53
C LEU A 131 -20.14 5.99 9.75
N ASP A 132 -20.87 5.10 10.43
CA ASP A 132 -21.80 4.13 9.82
C ASP A 132 -23.08 4.79 9.25
N GLY A 133 -23.33 6.03 9.64
CA GLY A 133 -24.44 6.81 9.10
C GLY A 133 -25.83 6.47 9.65
N ASP A 134 -25.95 5.60 10.63
CA ASP A 134 -27.19 5.20 11.27
C ASP A 134 -27.61 6.13 12.44
N ILE A 135 -26.65 6.91 12.95
CA ILE A 135 -26.85 7.89 14.03
C ILE A 135 -26.58 9.30 13.50
N GLU A 136 -27.60 10.17 13.57
CA GLU A 136 -27.46 11.59 13.25
C GLU A 136 -27.79 12.42 14.50
N VAL A 137 -26.84 13.24 14.95
CA VAL A 137 -27.06 14.20 16.06
C VAL A 137 -27.53 15.55 15.57
N TRP A 138 -27.24 15.85 14.30
CA TRP A 138 -27.75 17.02 13.59
C TRP A 138 -27.89 16.73 12.07
N HIS A 139 -28.88 17.34 11.45
CA HIS A 139 -29.05 17.36 10.01
C HIS A 139 -29.72 18.64 9.56
N ASN A 140 -29.64 18.94 8.28
CA ASN A 140 -30.08 20.19 7.66
C ASN A 140 -31.61 20.49 7.74
N MET A 141 -32.41 19.56 8.22
CA MET A 141 -33.87 19.76 8.41
C MET A 141 -34.24 20.06 9.88
N MET A 142 -33.27 20.23 10.76
CA MET A 142 -33.51 20.65 12.15
C MET A 142 -33.67 22.17 12.22
N ALA A 143 -34.64 22.61 13.05
CA ALA A 143 -34.83 24.03 13.35
C ALA A 143 -33.74 24.54 14.32
N ASP A 144 -33.44 25.85 14.28
CA ASP A 144 -32.54 26.50 15.23
C ASP A 144 -33.07 26.29 16.68
N ASN A 145 -32.24 25.55 17.51
CA ASN A 145 -32.63 25.11 18.86
C ASN A 145 -33.98 24.42 18.95
N GLY A 146 -34.47 23.83 17.88
CA GLY A 146 -35.82 23.34 17.77
C GLY A 146 -35.92 21.88 17.29
N PRO A 147 -37.17 21.43 17.12
CA PRO A 147 -37.42 20.07 16.63
C PRO A 147 -37.02 19.92 15.16
N ASP A 148 -36.90 18.67 14.76
CA ASP A 148 -36.84 18.29 13.37
C ASP A 148 -38.06 18.81 12.60
N LEU A 149 -37.83 19.49 11.47
CA LEU A 149 -38.87 20.10 10.64
C LEU A 149 -39.28 19.21 9.46
N GLY A 150 -38.64 18.09 9.25
CA GLY A 150 -38.86 17.20 8.13
C GLY A 150 -38.34 15.79 8.36
N SER A 151 -38.26 14.98 7.31
CA SER A 151 -37.63 13.69 7.33
C SER A 151 -36.12 13.88 7.42
N THR A 152 -35.45 13.07 8.20
CA THR A 152 -33.97 13.00 8.26
C THR A 152 -33.30 12.72 6.91
N TRP A 153 -34.09 12.27 5.93
CA TRP A 153 -33.66 11.93 4.58
C TRP A 153 -34.02 12.98 3.50
N ASP A 154 -34.69 14.08 3.86
CA ASP A 154 -35.08 15.09 2.89
C ASP A 154 -33.91 16.07 2.56
N PRO A 155 -33.55 16.21 1.27
CA PRO A 155 -32.52 17.15 0.86
C PRO A 155 -33.01 18.58 0.77
N ILE A 156 -32.11 19.55 0.92
CA ILE A 156 -32.43 20.98 0.70
C ILE A 156 -32.29 21.34 -0.77
N GLN A 157 -33.29 22.02 -1.32
CA GLN A 157 -33.23 22.65 -2.66
C GLN A 157 -32.37 23.92 -2.63
N ILE A 158 -31.56 24.10 -3.69
CA ILE A 158 -30.77 25.32 -3.89
C ILE A 158 -30.75 25.69 -5.37
N GLY A 159 -30.90 26.99 -5.65
CA GLY A 159 -30.88 27.52 -7.01
C GLY A 159 -29.51 27.63 -7.62
N ALA A 160 -29.42 27.70 -8.95
CA ALA A 160 -28.12 27.94 -9.64
C ALA A 160 -27.56 29.31 -9.23
N ASN A 161 -26.28 29.33 -8.84
CA ASN A 161 -25.57 30.50 -8.34
C ASN A 161 -26.20 31.16 -7.10
N GLU A 162 -27.04 30.46 -6.38
CA GLU A 162 -27.57 30.87 -5.09
C GLU A 162 -26.55 30.53 -3.99
N THR A 163 -26.16 31.54 -3.21
CA THR A 163 -25.37 31.31 -2.00
C THR A 163 -26.30 31.13 -0.81
N LYS A 164 -26.30 29.94 -0.22
CA LYS A 164 -26.93 29.74 1.09
C LYS A 164 -25.90 29.91 2.18
N LYS A 165 -26.20 30.82 3.11
CA LYS A 165 -25.50 31.00 4.37
C LYS A 165 -26.37 30.42 5.47
N VAL A 166 -25.86 29.36 6.11
CA VAL A 166 -26.53 28.65 7.18
C VAL A 166 -25.83 28.94 8.49
N GLU A 167 -26.58 29.26 9.52
CA GLU A 167 -26.08 29.38 10.89
C GLU A 167 -27.25 28.90 11.79
N LEU A 168 -27.02 27.78 12.49
CA LEU A 168 -28.00 27.13 13.35
C LEU A 168 -27.34 26.64 14.62
N THR A 169 -28.12 26.45 15.68
CA THR A 169 -27.67 25.81 16.92
C THR A 169 -28.49 24.53 17.14
N PHE A 170 -27.84 23.53 17.72
CA PHE A 170 -28.50 22.30 18.15
C PHE A 170 -27.94 21.82 19.49
N THR A 171 -28.71 20.99 20.18
CA THR A 171 -28.21 20.28 21.37
C THR A 171 -28.05 18.82 21.01
N ALA A 172 -26.85 18.27 21.19
CA ALA A 172 -26.56 16.87 20.87
C ALA A 172 -27.40 15.92 21.74
N SER A 173 -28.09 14.99 21.09
CA SER A 173 -28.97 14.02 21.78
C SER A 173 -28.20 12.86 22.40
N GLN A 174 -26.99 12.58 21.91
CA GLN A 174 -26.10 11.53 22.38
C GLN A 174 -24.65 11.89 22.12
N SER A 175 -23.73 11.18 22.77
CA SER A 175 -22.29 11.33 22.53
C SER A 175 -21.85 10.45 21.36
N LEU A 176 -20.92 10.96 20.56
CA LEU A 176 -20.17 10.23 19.54
C LEU A 176 -18.70 10.51 19.81
N GLU A 177 -17.94 9.47 20.12
CA GLU A 177 -16.47 9.58 20.33
C GLU A 177 -15.77 9.87 19.02
N VAL A 178 -16.30 9.31 17.90
CA VAL A 178 -15.89 9.62 16.53
C VAL A 178 -17.13 10.00 15.74
N ALA A 179 -17.08 11.18 15.15
CA ALA A 179 -18.17 11.72 14.31
C ALA A 179 -17.62 12.30 13.00
N GLU A 180 -18.48 12.38 12.01
CA GLU A 180 -18.22 13.10 10.78
C GLU A 180 -19.28 14.17 10.53
N TRP A 181 -18.89 15.24 9.84
CA TRP A 181 -19.81 16.17 9.18
C TRP A 181 -19.72 15.94 7.68
N ALA A 182 -20.77 15.41 7.09
CA ALA A 182 -20.84 15.04 5.69
C ALA A 182 -21.87 15.84 4.90
N PHE A 183 -21.52 16.22 3.67
CA PHE A 183 -22.43 16.71 2.64
C PHE A 183 -22.59 15.62 1.58
N HIS A 184 -23.82 15.17 1.35
CA HIS A 184 -24.18 14.23 0.30
C HIS A 184 -24.65 15.00 -0.93
N LEU A 185 -23.99 14.80 -2.06
CA LEU A 185 -24.12 15.64 -3.27
C LEU A 185 -24.60 14.86 -4.49
N GLY A 186 -24.58 13.53 -4.44
CA GLY A 186 -24.87 12.61 -5.54
C GLY A 186 -26.28 12.03 -5.53
N GLY A 187 -26.39 10.91 -6.24
CA GLY A 187 -27.55 10.02 -6.23
C GLY A 187 -28.74 10.45 -7.09
N ASP A 188 -29.55 9.46 -7.41
CA ASP A 188 -30.77 9.60 -8.18
C ASP A 188 -31.94 8.74 -7.65
N GLY A 189 -31.71 8.11 -6.49
CA GLY A 189 -32.54 7.05 -5.97
C GLY A 189 -33.68 7.46 -5.07
N GLN A 190 -33.98 6.57 -4.14
CA GLN A 190 -35.14 6.62 -3.27
C GLN A 190 -35.18 7.87 -2.39
N TYR A 191 -34.00 8.32 -1.91
CA TYR A 191 -33.89 9.44 -0.97
C TYR A 191 -33.77 10.80 -1.64
N THR A 192 -33.35 10.84 -2.90
CA THR A 192 -33.15 12.09 -3.66
C THR A 192 -34.26 12.42 -4.63
N GLN A 193 -34.98 11.41 -5.13
CA GLN A 193 -36.02 11.56 -6.18
C GLN A 193 -35.45 12.27 -7.42
N GLY A 194 -34.34 11.79 -7.93
CA GLY A 194 -33.50 12.35 -8.99
C GLY A 194 -32.20 12.91 -8.47
N ASP A 195 -31.29 13.28 -9.35
CA ASP A 195 -29.94 13.73 -8.98
C ASP A 195 -29.97 14.83 -7.92
N CYS A 196 -29.05 14.79 -6.96
CA CYS A 196 -28.80 15.94 -6.09
C CYS A 196 -28.27 17.09 -6.94
N PHE A 197 -27.16 16.88 -7.67
CA PHE A 197 -26.63 17.82 -8.64
C PHE A 197 -26.38 17.12 -9.97
N PRO A 198 -26.67 17.72 -11.12
CA PRO A 198 -26.31 17.14 -12.41
C PRO A 198 -24.78 17.16 -12.63
N ALA A 199 -24.29 16.26 -13.47
CA ALA A 199 -22.90 16.25 -13.91
C ALA A 199 -22.46 17.63 -14.47
N GLY A 200 -21.22 18.02 -14.21
CA GLY A 200 -20.66 19.34 -14.54
C GLY A 200 -21.05 20.46 -13.57
N THR A 201 -21.72 20.16 -12.45
CA THR A 201 -22.00 21.16 -11.42
C THR A 201 -20.78 21.40 -10.55
N VAL A 202 -20.34 22.64 -10.43
CA VAL A 202 -19.33 23.08 -9.46
C VAL A 202 -20.03 23.60 -8.22
N ILE A 203 -19.71 23.05 -7.06
CA ILE A 203 -20.30 23.39 -5.75
C ILE A 203 -19.18 24.00 -4.89
N LYS A 204 -19.36 25.24 -4.46
CA LYS A 204 -18.40 25.99 -3.66
C LYS A 204 -18.77 25.95 -2.19
N PHE A 205 -17.79 25.63 -1.32
CA PHE A 205 -17.90 25.65 0.12
C PHE A 205 -16.96 26.68 0.71
N ASP A 206 -17.42 27.41 1.73
CA ASP A 206 -16.65 28.44 2.42
C ASP A 206 -17.28 28.73 3.79
N ASN A 207 -16.51 29.36 4.69
CA ASN A 207 -16.93 29.77 6.02
C ASN A 207 -17.58 28.64 6.84
N MET A 208 -16.90 27.48 6.87
CA MET A 208 -17.32 26.27 7.60
C MET A 208 -17.00 26.46 9.09
N SER A 209 -17.89 26.07 9.99
CA SER A 209 -17.62 26.15 11.44
C SER A 209 -18.56 25.23 12.23
N LEU A 210 -18.00 24.54 13.24
CA LEU A 210 -18.73 23.76 14.23
C LEU A 210 -18.19 24.09 15.62
N ILE A 211 -18.89 24.97 16.34
CA ILE A 211 -18.47 25.46 17.65
C ILE A 211 -19.24 24.75 18.74
N ASP A 212 -18.56 24.12 19.71
CA ASP A 212 -19.16 23.70 20.96
C ASP A 212 -19.30 24.93 21.88
N LEU A 213 -20.54 25.37 22.09
CA LEU A 213 -20.87 26.52 22.93
C LEU A 213 -20.83 26.19 24.42
N THR A 214 -20.65 24.93 24.80
CA THR A 214 -20.70 24.44 26.17
C THR A 214 -19.32 24.23 26.78
N SER A 215 -18.36 23.76 25.98
CA SER A 215 -17.00 23.41 26.42
C SER A 215 -16.00 23.65 25.27
N ASP A 216 -14.75 23.88 25.65
CA ASP A 216 -13.57 23.96 24.77
C ASP A 216 -12.65 22.73 24.91
N GLU A 217 -13.12 21.67 25.58
CA GLU A 217 -12.33 20.45 25.83
C GLU A 217 -12.03 19.65 24.55
N ASN A 218 -12.87 19.79 23.52
CA ASN A 218 -12.75 19.09 22.25
C ASN A 218 -12.43 20.07 21.08
N ASP A 219 -11.84 21.24 21.38
CA ASP A 219 -11.37 22.16 20.35
C ASP A 219 -10.35 21.45 19.45
N TYR A 220 -10.37 21.77 18.17
CA TYR A 220 -9.41 21.25 17.24
C TYR A 220 -7.98 21.58 17.66
N VAL A 221 -7.17 20.55 17.78
CA VAL A 221 -5.73 20.67 18.03
C VAL A 221 -5.00 20.28 16.75
N ALA A 222 -4.33 21.25 16.13
CA ALA A 222 -3.50 20.97 14.97
C ALA A 222 -2.43 19.93 15.34
N PRO A 223 -2.14 18.95 14.49
CA PRO A 223 -1.04 18.01 14.71
C PRO A 223 0.26 18.75 14.98
N GLU A 224 1.03 18.27 15.96
CA GLU A 224 2.35 18.84 16.26
C GLU A 224 3.24 18.70 15.03
N LYS A 225 3.84 19.83 14.61
CA LYS A 225 4.72 19.81 13.45
C LYS A 225 6.06 19.21 13.86
N TRP A 226 6.44 18.13 13.22
CA TRP A 226 7.77 17.56 13.37
C TRP A 226 8.86 18.53 12.94
N GLU A 227 9.83 18.76 13.79
CA GLU A 227 11.01 19.56 13.46
C GLU A 227 12.13 18.62 12.99
N ARG A 228 12.49 18.72 11.71
CA ARG A 228 13.58 17.97 11.08
C ARG A 228 14.91 18.34 11.73
N ALA A 229 15.77 17.34 11.98
CA ALA A 229 17.14 17.58 12.43
C ALA A 229 17.95 18.27 11.32
N ASP A 230 19.05 18.93 11.70
CA ASP A 230 19.97 19.55 10.73
C ASP A 230 20.91 18.51 10.09
N ILE A 231 21.14 17.40 10.78
CA ILE A 231 21.94 16.25 10.31
C ILE A 231 21.07 15.01 10.36
N LEU A 232 20.84 14.40 9.21
CA LEU A 232 19.92 13.29 9.02
C LEU A 232 20.66 11.96 9.00
N THR A 233 20.23 11.03 9.84
CA THR A 233 20.89 9.76 10.10
C THR A 233 19.91 8.59 9.97
N ASN A 234 20.41 7.37 9.85
CA ASN A 234 19.65 6.16 10.05
C ASN A 234 19.18 6.09 11.52
N GLN A 235 17.90 6.17 11.75
CA GLN A 235 17.31 6.22 13.10
C GLN A 235 17.31 4.85 13.81
N LEU A 236 17.47 3.75 13.06
CA LEU A 236 17.65 2.41 13.65
C LEU A 236 19.10 2.19 14.11
N GLY A 237 20.06 2.71 13.36
CA GLY A 237 21.48 2.67 13.66
C GLY A 237 22.33 2.04 12.56
N TYR A 238 23.63 2.05 12.80
CA TYR A 238 24.68 1.64 11.87
C TYR A 238 25.42 0.39 12.35
N PHE A 239 26.18 -0.23 11.43
CA PHE A 239 26.98 -1.41 11.72
C PHE A 239 28.46 -1.08 11.87
N THR A 240 29.15 -1.79 12.76
CA THR A 240 30.60 -1.79 12.82
C THR A 240 31.22 -2.41 11.56
N GLY A 241 32.29 -1.82 11.03
CA GLY A 241 32.99 -2.33 9.85
C GLY A 241 32.29 -2.12 8.50
N ARG A 242 31.23 -1.31 8.45
CA ARG A 242 30.49 -0.97 7.23
C ARG A 242 30.48 0.52 6.97
N ALA A 243 30.02 0.92 5.79
CA ALA A 243 29.77 2.32 5.46
C ALA A 243 28.77 2.95 6.44
N LYS A 244 29.08 4.17 6.90
CA LYS A 244 28.24 4.96 7.81
C LYS A 244 28.21 6.40 7.30
N LYS A 245 27.03 6.81 6.81
CA LYS A 245 26.85 8.13 6.21
C LYS A 245 25.67 8.87 6.83
N ALA A 246 25.77 10.19 6.95
CA ALA A 246 24.70 11.09 7.33
C ALA A 246 24.60 12.23 6.30
N THR A 247 23.48 12.93 6.27
CA THR A 247 23.26 14.06 5.37
C THR A 247 23.09 15.35 6.20
N LEU A 248 23.99 16.31 6.01
CA LEU A 248 23.94 17.62 6.64
C LEU A 248 23.21 18.62 5.74
N LEU A 249 22.20 19.30 6.25
CA LEU A 249 21.51 20.40 5.57
C LEU A 249 22.41 21.64 5.57
N SER A 250 22.99 21.96 4.42
CA SER A 250 23.93 23.07 4.30
C SER A 250 24.09 23.56 2.88
N SER A 251 23.84 24.83 2.64
CA SER A 251 24.10 25.50 1.35
C SER A 251 25.57 25.93 1.17
N GLY A 252 26.45 25.56 2.11
CA GLY A 252 27.88 25.89 2.05
C GLY A 252 28.61 25.06 0.98
N SER A 253 29.49 25.71 0.22
CA SER A 253 30.37 25.05 -0.77
C SER A 253 31.71 24.57 -0.19
N SER A 254 31.94 24.73 1.11
CA SER A 254 33.15 24.29 1.80
C SER A 254 32.79 23.21 2.81
N ALA A 255 33.67 22.22 2.95
CA ALA A 255 33.55 21.19 3.97
C ALA A 255 33.40 21.78 5.38
N VAL A 256 32.49 21.23 6.17
CA VAL A 256 32.21 21.60 7.56
C VAL A 256 32.89 20.59 8.48
N ASP A 257 33.56 21.08 9.54
CA ASP A 257 34.10 20.22 10.58
C ASP A 257 32.96 19.69 11.45
N PHE A 258 32.99 18.37 11.75
CA PHE A 258 32.03 17.72 12.64
C PHE A 258 32.71 16.87 13.70
N ASP A 259 32.03 16.69 14.81
CA ASP A 259 32.42 15.81 15.90
C ASP A 259 31.35 14.75 16.14
N ILE A 260 31.76 13.51 16.46
CA ILE A 260 30.87 12.48 17.01
C ILE A 260 31.04 12.48 18.52
N ILE A 261 29.93 12.57 19.22
CA ILE A 261 29.86 12.73 20.67
C ILE A 261 29.13 11.52 21.25
N ASP A 262 29.70 10.96 22.32
CA ASP A 262 29.13 9.82 23.04
C ASP A 262 28.10 10.25 24.13
N ASP A 263 27.43 9.28 24.76
CA ASP A 263 26.48 9.47 25.85
C ASP A 263 27.06 10.23 27.07
N SER A 264 28.39 10.30 27.21
CA SER A 264 29.08 11.02 28.28
C SER A 264 29.30 12.49 27.94
N GLY A 265 29.08 12.86 26.67
CA GLY A 265 29.35 14.16 26.11
C GLY A 265 30.83 14.36 25.74
N ASP A 266 31.59 13.27 25.57
CA ASP A 266 32.98 13.31 25.14
C ASP A 266 33.05 13.17 23.59
N VAL A 267 33.91 13.97 22.95
CA VAL A 267 34.19 13.84 21.50
C VAL A 267 35.04 12.59 21.28
N VAL A 268 34.51 11.63 20.53
CA VAL A 268 35.15 10.34 20.25
C VAL A 268 35.73 10.24 18.83
N TYR A 269 35.21 11.05 17.90
CA TYR A 269 35.71 11.14 16.53
C TYR A 269 35.49 12.54 15.99
N SER A 270 36.37 12.98 15.05
CA SER A 270 36.23 14.25 14.35
C SER A 270 36.52 14.04 12.86
N GLY A 271 35.73 14.69 12.01
CA GLY A 271 35.85 14.59 10.55
C GLY A 271 35.44 15.86 9.82
N LYS A 272 35.31 15.74 8.53
CA LYS A 272 34.81 16.82 7.65
C LYS A 272 33.77 16.28 6.69
N SER A 273 32.69 17.05 6.51
CA SER A 273 31.70 16.77 5.48
C SER A 273 32.28 16.96 4.07
N GLU A 274 31.62 16.38 3.08
CA GLU A 274 31.86 16.61 1.66
C GLU A 274 30.68 17.39 1.08
N PRO A 275 30.90 18.61 0.52
CA PRO A 275 29.83 19.36 -0.11
C PRO A 275 29.27 18.62 -1.32
N PHE A 276 27.98 18.32 -1.27
CA PHE A 276 27.22 17.79 -2.41
C PHE A 276 26.63 18.94 -3.24
N GLY A 277 25.99 19.90 -2.59
CA GLY A 277 25.30 21.03 -3.22
C GLY A 277 23.80 20.81 -3.26
N TYR A 278 23.15 21.33 -4.30
CA TYR A 278 21.71 21.23 -4.48
C TYR A 278 21.31 19.83 -4.96
N ASP A 279 20.44 19.20 -4.21
CA ASP A 279 19.78 17.94 -4.54
C ASP A 279 18.39 18.21 -5.12
N LYS A 280 18.18 17.87 -6.39
CA LYS A 280 16.96 18.18 -7.13
C LYS A 280 15.74 17.36 -6.70
N ASP A 281 15.96 16.16 -6.16
CA ASP A 281 14.89 15.25 -5.77
C ASP A 281 14.29 15.60 -4.40
N SER A 282 15.09 16.32 -3.58
CA SER A 282 14.67 16.82 -2.27
C SER A 282 14.44 18.33 -2.20
N ASP A 283 14.90 19.11 -3.17
CA ASP A 283 14.95 20.59 -3.11
C ASP A 283 15.72 21.08 -1.87
N ASP A 284 16.78 20.38 -1.49
CA ASP A 284 17.67 20.74 -0.39
C ASP A 284 19.10 21.02 -0.91
N ASP A 285 19.81 21.94 -0.27
CA ASP A 285 21.26 22.05 -0.37
C ASP A 285 21.89 21.22 0.76
N VAL A 286 22.74 20.25 0.39
CA VAL A 286 23.26 19.28 1.37
C VAL A 286 24.76 19.05 1.27
N GLN A 287 25.33 18.46 2.33
CA GLN A 287 26.67 17.89 2.39
C GLN A 287 26.58 16.47 2.94
N VAL A 288 27.46 15.59 2.51
CA VAL A 288 27.55 14.22 3.03
C VAL A 288 28.60 14.16 4.14
N ILE A 289 28.22 13.61 5.27
CA ILE A 289 29.10 13.25 6.37
C ILE A 289 29.40 11.77 6.25
N ASP A 290 30.66 11.40 5.97
CA ASP A 290 31.13 10.03 5.97
C ASP A 290 31.97 9.79 7.23
N PHE A 291 31.52 8.87 8.07
CA PHE A 291 32.19 8.46 9.31
C PHE A 291 32.43 6.94 9.36
N SER A 292 32.59 6.34 8.18
CA SER A 292 32.80 4.88 8.03
C SER A 292 34.04 4.37 8.77
N ASP A 293 35.05 5.23 8.94
CA ASP A 293 36.27 4.92 9.70
C ASP A 293 36.05 4.84 11.23
N PHE A 294 34.89 5.27 11.74
CA PHE A 294 34.57 5.21 13.17
C PHE A 294 33.77 3.94 13.49
N ASP A 295 34.36 3.03 14.28
CA ASP A 295 33.85 1.68 14.53
C ASP A 295 33.58 1.35 16.01
N GLU A 296 33.57 2.33 16.90
CA GLU A 296 33.19 2.10 18.29
C GLU A 296 31.69 1.82 18.40
N SER A 297 31.33 0.76 19.14
CA SER A 297 29.94 0.44 19.43
C SER A 297 29.42 1.30 20.57
N GLY A 298 28.19 1.85 20.41
CA GLY A 298 27.59 2.72 21.44
C GLY A 298 26.43 3.53 20.89
N THR A 299 26.04 4.53 21.68
CA THR A 299 25.07 5.56 21.26
C THR A 299 25.80 6.89 21.07
N PHE A 300 25.53 7.56 19.99
CA PHE A 300 26.24 8.75 19.55
C PHE A 300 25.28 9.74 18.89
N HIS A 301 25.73 11.00 18.82
CA HIS A 301 25.18 12.00 17.91
C HIS A 301 26.32 12.78 17.23
N ILE A 302 25.98 13.45 16.13
CA ILE A 302 26.92 14.28 15.38
C ILE A 302 26.60 15.75 15.65
N GLU A 303 27.64 16.56 15.92
CA GLU A 303 27.53 18.01 16.02
C GLU A 303 28.54 18.72 15.11
N THR A 304 28.19 19.88 14.61
CA THR A 304 29.10 20.77 13.88
C THR A 304 29.46 22.00 14.71
N GLU A 305 30.58 22.68 14.37
CA GLU A 305 31.04 23.90 15.11
C GLU A 305 29.98 25.02 15.10
N ASP A 306 29.13 25.12 14.09
CA ASP A 306 28.05 26.12 13.97
C ASP A 306 26.75 25.71 14.65
N GLY A 307 26.70 24.51 15.24
CA GLY A 307 25.63 24.02 16.11
C GLY A 307 24.54 23.21 15.40
N ALA A 308 24.78 22.76 14.17
CA ALA A 308 23.93 21.74 13.56
C ALA A 308 24.13 20.40 14.29
N SER A 309 23.03 19.67 14.53
CA SER A 309 23.06 18.42 15.29
C SER A 309 22.19 17.34 14.66
N SER A 310 22.63 16.08 14.80
CA SER A 310 21.80 14.91 14.51
C SER A 310 20.97 14.52 15.74
N ARG A 311 20.03 13.60 15.53
CA ARG A 311 19.45 12.80 16.60
C ARG A 311 20.45 11.76 17.08
N ASP A 312 20.20 11.19 18.26
CA ASP A 312 20.96 10.05 18.75
C ASP A 312 20.80 8.85 17.81
N PHE A 313 21.90 8.18 17.51
CA PHE A 313 21.93 6.91 16.76
C PHE A 313 22.84 5.90 17.45
N THR A 314 22.69 4.63 17.09
CA THR A 314 23.55 3.57 17.63
C THR A 314 24.49 3.04 16.54
N ILE A 315 25.69 2.59 16.96
CA ILE A 315 26.56 1.75 16.14
C ILE A 315 26.70 0.41 16.86
N GLY A 316 26.44 -0.69 16.17
CA GLY A 316 26.46 -2.01 16.81
C GLY A 316 26.35 -3.18 15.87
N GLY A 317 25.76 -4.26 16.36
CA GLY A 317 25.49 -5.49 15.61
C GLY A 317 24.07 -5.52 14.99
N SER A 318 23.67 -6.72 14.59
CA SER A 318 22.45 -6.98 13.81
C SER A 318 21.16 -7.12 14.63
N ASP A 319 21.19 -7.00 15.95
CA ASP A 319 20.03 -7.35 16.82
C ASP A 319 18.75 -6.57 16.47
N LYS A 320 18.87 -5.26 16.21
CA LYS A 320 17.71 -4.42 15.85
C LYS A 320 17.15 -4.77 14.47
N TYR A 321 18.04 -5.07 13.51
CA TYR A 321 17.65 -5.50 12.17
C TYR A 321 17.04 -6.91 12.20
N SER A 322 17.54 -7.80 13.05
CA SER A 322 16.91 -9.11 13.27
C SER A 322 15.50 -8.98 13.84
N ALA A 323 15.28 -8.06 14.80
CA ALA A 323 13.93 -7.78 15.31
C ALA A 323 13.01 -7.25 14.21
N MET A 324 13.49 -6.30 13.39
CA MET A 324 12.73 -5.77 12.26
C MET A 324 12.40 -6.85 11.22
N LEU A 325 13.32 -7.79 10.95
CA LEU A 325 13.07 -8.93 10.07
C LEU A 325 11.88 -9.76 10.57
N TYR A 326 11.85 -10.13 11.84
CA TYR A 326 10.76 -10.94 12.39
C TYR A 326 9.43 -10.20 12.38
N ASP A 327 9.42 -8.91 12.68
CA ASP A 327 8.21 -8.09 12.62
C ASP A 327 7.72 -7.92 11.17
N SER A 328 8.62 -7.72 10.19
CA SER A 328 8.26 -7.63 8.76
C SER A 328 7.75 -8.96 8.19
N LEU A 329 8.26 -10.09 8.65
CA LEU A 329 7.70 -11.41 8.29
C LEU A 329 6.34 -11.66 8.98
N ASN A 330 6.15 -11.15 10.21
CA ASN A 330 4.87 -11.26 10.90
C ASN A 330 3.74 -10.44 10.25
N TYR A 331 4.07 -9.46 9.41
CA TYR A 331 3.11 -8.76 8.54
C TYR A 331 2.26 -9.75 7.73
N PHE A 332 2.86 -10.78 7.14
CA PHE A 332 2.17 -11.79 6.33
C PHE A 332 1.18 -12.62 7.16
N TYR A 333 1.60 -13.11 8.34
CA TYR A 333 0.70 -13.80 9.26
C TYR A 333 -0.52 -12.95 9.62
N GLN A 334 -0.33 -11.66 9.93
CA GLN A 334 -1.42 -10.76 10.30
C GLN A 334 -2.37 -10.46 9.15
N ASN A 335 -1.92 -10.59 7.89
CA ASN A 335 -2.73 -10.44 6.68
C ASN A 335 -3.30 -11.77 6.14
N ARG A 336 -3.12 -12.90 6.83
CA ARG A 336 -3.76 -14.17 6.42
C ARG A 336 -5.29 -14.05 6.42
N SER A 337 -5.92 -14.41 5.29
CA SER A 337 -7.37 -14.56 5.14
C SER A 337 -7.79 -15.97 5.55
N GLY A 338 -9.03 -16.13 6.01
CA GLY A 338 -9.63 -17.44 6.27
C GLY A 338 -9.40 -17.99 7.67
N ILE A 339 -8.51 -17.41 8.47
CA ILE A 339 -8.21 -17.86 9.84
C ILE A 339 -8.32 -16.74 10.87
N GLU A 340 -8.44 -17.11 12.14
CA GLU A 340 -8.27 -16.20 13.29
C GLU A 340 -6.80 -15.81 13.40
N ILE A 341 -6.54 -14.51 13.63
CA ILE A 341 -5.21 -14.01 13.97
C ILE A 341 -5.11 -13.96 15.49
N GLU A 342 -4.30 -14.87 16.04
CA GLU A 342 -4.19 -15.05 17.48
C GLU A 342 -3.08 -14.18 18.08
N SER A 343 -3.35 -13.55 19.23
CA SER A 343 -2.40 -12.65 19.89
C SER A 343 -1.05 -13.29 20.25
N GLN A 344 -1.01 -14.60 20.40
CA GLN A 344 0.23 -15.31 20.75
C GLN A 344 1.25 -15.38 19.60
N TYR A 345 0.81 -15.16 18.35
CA TYR A 345 1.67 -15.16 17.17
C TYR A 345 1.94 -13.74 16.65
N ILE A 346 1.55 -12.71 17.37
CA ILE A 346 1.82 -11.30 17.02
C ILE A 346 3.10 -10.87 17.73
N THR A 347 4.10 -10.46 16.97
CA THR A 347 5.45 -10.18 17.48
C THR A 347 5.60 -8.78 18.07
N SER A 348 4.78 -7.81 17.63
CA SER A 348 4.94 -6.41 18.01
C SER A 348 3.61 -5.66 18.13
N GLY A 349 3.64 -4.45 18.69
CA GLY A 349 2.46 -3.63 18.92
C GLY A 349 1.58 -4.14 20.06
N ASP A 350 0.31 -3.73 20.10
CA ASP A 350 -0.68 -4.28 21.06
C ASP A 350 -1.29 -5.58 20.50
N SER A 351 -0.67 -6.69 20.83
CA SER A 351 -1.08 -8.02 20.35
C SER A 351 -2.53 -8.37 20.67
N SER A 352 -3.10 -7.80 21.74
CA SER A 352 -4.51 -8.05 22.10
C SER A 352 -5.47 -7.26 21.21
N ALA A 353 -5.08 -6.06 20.78
CA ALA A 353 -5.87 -5.24 19.87
C ALA A 353 -5.70 -5.68 18.40
N LEU A 354 -4.51 -6.12 18.03
CA LEU A 354 -4.19 -6.62 16.69
C LEU A 354 -4.79 -8.00 16.39
N ALA A 355 -5.03 -8.82 17.43
CA ALA A 355 -5.73 -10.10 17.30
C ALA A 355 -7.15 -9.89 16.74
N ARG A 356 -7.58 -10.75 15.81
CA ARG A 356 -8.88 -10.62 15.18
C ARG A 356 -9.51 -11.96 14.84
N ALA A 357 -10.83 -12.00 14.79
CA ALA A 357 -11.57 -13.15 14.26
C ALA A 357 -11.20 -13.44 12.79
N ALA A 358 -11.49 -14.67 12.36
CA ALA A 358 -11.21 -15.07 10.98
C ALA A 358 -11.95 -14.17 9.99
N GLY A 359 -11.19 -13.50 9.14
CA GLY A 359 -11.72 -12.75 8.02
C GLY A 359 -12.06 -13.71 6.87
N HIS A 360 -13.25 -13.59 6.28
CA HIS A 360 -13.70 -14.41 5.15
C HIS A 360 -13.47 -15.94 5.33
N PRO A 361 -13.91 -16.56 6.46
CA PRO A 361 -13.61 -17.97 6.76
C PRO A 361 -14.28 -18.95 5.79
N THR A 362 -15.17 -18.49 4.95
CA THR A 362 -15.81 -19.20 3.84
C THR A 362 -15.92 -18.24 2.67
N ASP A 363 -14.80 -17.88 2.08
CA ASP A 363 -14.70 -16.87 1.02
C ASP A 363 -15.21 -17.47 -0.30
N THR A 364 -16.51 -17.30 -0.55
CA THR A 364 -17.17 -17.76 -1.78
C THR A 364 -17.41 -16.58 -2.71
N ALA A 365 -16.64 -16.50 -3.79
CA ALA A 365 -16.65 -15.37 -4.72
C ALA A 365 -17.36 -15.74 -6.04
N GLU A 366 -18.12 -14.78 -6.61
CA GLU A 366 -18.80 -14.91 -7.89
C GLU A 366 -17.85 -14.63 -9.05
N ILE A 367 -17.82 -15.55 -10.04
CA ILE A 367 -16.98 -15.40 -11.23
C ILE A 367 -17.63 -14.39 -12.17
N GLU A 368 -16.95 -13.29 -12.42
CA GLU A 368 -17.41 -12.27 -13.36
C GLU A 368 -17.18 -12.67 -14.83
N GLN A 369 -18.11 -12.27 -15.68
CA GLN A 369 -18.05 -12.47 -17.14
C GLN A 369 -17.63 -11.15 -17.82
N THR A 370 -16.45 -10.64 -17.46
CA THR A 370 -15.86 -9.38 -17.96
C THR A 370 -14.65 -9.68 -18.84
N TRP A 371 -13.95 -8.71 -19.35
CA TRP A 371 -12.70 -8.81 -20.12
C TRP A 371 -12.77 -9.77 -21.32
N GLY A 372 -13.95 -10.00 -21.86
CA GLY A 372 -14.17 -10.96 -22.96
C GLY A 372 -14.20 -12.44 -22.53
N TYR A 373 -14.10 -12.72 -21.25
CA TYR A 373 -14.20 -14.09 -20.72
C TYR A 373 -15.63 -14.62 -20.86
N SER A 374 -15.74 -15.87 -21.32
CA SER A 374 -17.01 -16.58 -21.50
C SER A 374 -16.93 -18.04 -21.03
N GLY A 375 -16.06 -18.30 -20.07
CA GLY A 375 -15.84 -19.62 -19.50
C GLY A 375 -16.83 -19.99 -18.38
N SER A 376 -16.31 -20.58 -17.32
CA SER A 376 -17.10 -20.99 -16.15
C SER A 376 -17.80 -19.80 -15.52
N SER A 377 -18.99 -20.03 -14.97
CA SER A 377 -19.80 -19.05 -14.22
C SER A 377 -20.28 -19.68 -12.93
N GLY A 378 -20.74 -18.87 -11.99
CA GLY A 378 -21.15 -19.29 -10.66
C GLY A 378 -20.14 -18.84 -9.63
N THR A 379 -19.92 -19.61 -8.59
CA THR A 379 -19.04 -19.25 -7.48
C THR A 379 -17.94 -20.27 -7.29
N ILE A 380 -16.77 -19.82 -6.83
CA ILE A 380 -15.67 -20.67 -6.37
C ILE A 380 -15.32 -20.33 -4.91
N ASP A 381 -14.67 -21.28 -4.23
CA ASP A 381 -14.11 -21.11 -2.90
C ASP A 381 -12.70 -20.55 -3.04
N VAL A 382 -12.49 -19.34 -2.56
CA VAL A 382 -11.21 -18.63 -2.58
C VAL A 382 -10.69 -18.37 -1.16
N THR A 383 -11.09 -19.19 -0.19
CA THR A 383 -10.65 -19.08 1.21
C THR A 383 -9.14 -19.30 1.32
N GLY A 384 -8.46 -18.54 2.16
CA GLY A 384 -7.01 -18.55 2.38
C GLY A 384 -6.29 -17.43 1.64
N GLY A 385 -4.96 -17.50 1.61
CA GLY A 385 -4.08 -16.47 1.04
C GLY A 385 -3.92 -15.24 1.93
N TRP A 386 -3.16 -14.26 1.44
CA TRP A 386 -2.96 -12.98 2.12
C TRP A 386 -3.87 -11.89 1.55
N TYR A 387 -4.42 -11.04 2.41
CA TYR A 387 -4.89 -9.73 1.97
C TYR A 387 -3.69 -8.93 1.46
N ASP A 388 -3.88 -8.25 0.36
CA ASP A 388 -2.81 -7.64 -0.41
C ASP A 388 -2.24 -6.38 0.25
N ALA A 389 -3.11 -5.44 0.53
CA ALA A 389 -2.76 -4.10 0.98
C ALA A 389 -3.65 -3.66 2.16
N GLY A 390 -4.09 -2.39 2.13
CA GLY A 390 -5.08 -1.90 3.09
C GLY A 390 -6.49 -2.43 2.88
N ASP A 391 -6.79 -3.02 1.74
CA ASP A 391 -8.09 -3.61 1.37
C ASP A 391 -8.18 -5.12 1.71
N HIS A 392 -9.33 -5.73 1.41
CA HIS A 392 -9.54 -7.17 1.61
C HIS A 392 -9.43 -7.96 0.29
N GLY A 393 -8.79 -7.38 -0.72
CA GLY A 393 -8.48 -8.03 -1.99
C GLY A 393 -7.32 -9.01 -1.87
N LYS A 394 -7.28 -10.00 -2.79
CA LYS A 394 -6.22 -10.98 -2.95
C LYS A 394 -5.91 -11.11 -4.44
N TYR A 395 -4.65 -10.92 -4.81
CA TYR A 395 -4.21 -10.75 -6.20
C TYR A 395 -3.12 -11.75 -6.53
N VAL A 396 -3.32 -12.56 -7.59
CA VAL A 396 -2.36 -13.63 -7.92
C VAL A 396 -1.02 -13.07 -8.37
N VAL A 397 -1.00 -11.97 -9.12
CA VAL A 397 0.26 -11.37 -9.60
C VAL A 397 1.06 -10.76 -8.46
N ASN A 398 0.45 -9.98 -7.57
CA ASN A 398 1.14 -9.37 -6.45
C ASN A 398 1.51 -10.40 -5.37
N GLY A 399 0.59 -11.34 -5.10
CA GLY A 399 0.84 -12.50 -4.25
C GLY A 399 1.98 -13.37 -4.79
N GLY A 400 2.04 -13.60 -6.12
CA GLY A 400 3.10 -14.36 -6.77
C GLY A 400 4.48 -13.71 -6.64
N PHE A 401 4.56 -12.42 -6.87
CA PHE A 401 5.80 -11.66 -6.66
C PHE A 401 6.29 -11.77 -5.19
N SER A 402 5.38 -11.55 -4.24
CA SER A 402 5.69 -11.63 -2.79
C SER A 402 6.10 -13.04 -2.37
N LEU A 403 5.39 -14.05 -2.88
CA LEU A 403 5.66 -15.46 -2.63
C LEU A 403 7.02 -15.87 -3.20
N TRP A 404 7.35 -15.43 -4.42
CA TRP A 404 8.67 -15.72 -4.99
C TRP A 404 9.78 -15.11 -4.16
N LEU A 405 9.65 -13.86 -3.72
CA LEU A 405 10.64 -13.21 -2.85
C LEU A 405 10.85 -13.98 -1.54
N MET A 406 9.77 -14.41 -0.89
CA MET A 406 9.86 -15.19 0.36
C MET A 406 10.52 -16.54 0.14
N GLN A 407 10.17 -17.26 -0.93
CA GLN A 407 10.81 -18.51 -1.32
C GLN A 407 12.28 -18.29 -1.72
N ASN A 408 12.58 -17.20 -2.44
CA ASN A 408 13.93 -16.83 -2.84
C ASN A 408 14.82 -16.46 -1.64
N GLN A 409 14.27 -15.82 -0.62
CA GLN A 409 14.96 -15.55 0.65
C GLN A 409 15.40 -16.86 1.31
N TYR A 410 14.52 -17.87 1.35
CA TYR A 410 14.89 -19.21 1.86
C TYR A 410 15.91 -19.92 0.95
N GLU A 411 15.72 -19.88 -0.37
CA GLU A 411 16.63 -20.48 -1.35
C GLU A 411 18.03 -19.87 -1.28
N THR A 412 18.10 -18.55 -1.09
CA THR A 412 19.37 -17.85 -0.85
C THR A 412 20.02 -18.31 0.46
N ALA A 413 19.25 -18.40 1.54
CA ALA A 413 19.77 -18.92 2.82
C ALA A 413 20.29 -20.36 2.69
N LEU A 414 19.58 -21.22 1.96
CA LEU A 414 20.01 -22.61 1.68
C LEU A 414 21.31 -22.64 0.87
N LYS A 415 21.44 -21.80 -0.17
CA LYS A 415 22.65 -21.69 -1.00
C LYS A 415 23.87 -21.29 -0.19
N TYR A 416 23.72 -20.37 0.76
CA TYR A 416 24.82 -19.83 1.54
C TYR A 416 24.97 -20.45 2.94
N GLY A 417 24.10 -21.41 3.30
CA GLY A 417 24.25 -22.28 4.48
C GLY A 417 23.84 -21.61 5.80
N TYR A 418 22.77 -20.80 5.77
CA TYR A 418 22.16 -20.19 6.96
C TYR A 418 20.65 -20.40 7.04
N GLU A 419 20.10 -21.38 6.32
CA GLU A 419 18.67 -21.71 6.26
C GLU A 419 18.05 -22.02 7.63
N ASP A 420 18.86 -22.48 8.60
CA ASP A 420 18.38 -22.77 9.97
C ASP A 420 17.74 -21.56 10.65
N VAL A 421 18.06 -20.32 10.23
CA VAL A 421 17.44 -19.10 10.80
C VAL A 421 15.96 -18.94 10.40
N TYR A 422 15.52 -19.65 9.38
CA TYR A 422 14.15 -19.72 8.89
C TYR A 422 13.51 -21.11 9.10
N GLY A 423 14.18 -21.97 9.88
CA GLY A 423 13.76 -23.34 10.16
C GLY A 423 12.54 -23.44 11.06
N ASP A 424 12.12 -24.69 11.36
CA ASP A 424 11.00 -24.97 12.27
C ASP A 424 11.24 -24.37 13.66
N GLY A 425 10.28 -23.60 14.17
CA GLY A 425 10.35 -22.92 15.46
C GLY A 425 11.07 -21.58 15.45
N THR A 426 11.21 -20.91 14.31
CA THR A 426 11.89 -19.60 14.20
C THR A 426 10.94 -18.42 13.99
N LEU A 427 9.75 -18.62 13.44
CA LEU A 427 8.75 -17.58 13.23
C LEU A 427 7.53 -17.74 14.15
N ALA A 428 6.89 -16.63 14.43
CA ALA A 428 5.67 -16.61 15.26
C ALA A 428 4.44 -16.89 14.37
N ILE A 429 4.24 -18.14 14.00
CA ILE A 429 3.12 -18.64 13.20
C ILE A 429 2.53 -19.91 13.83
N PRO A 430 1.28 -20.29 13.54
CA PRO A 430 0.67 -21.50 14.10
C PRO A 430 1.41 -22.80 13.75
N GLU A 431 2.13 -22.81 12.63
CA GLU A 431 2.88 -23.95 12.10
C GLU A 431 4.24 -24.19 12.78
N ASN A 432 4.73 -23.29 13.63
CA ASN A 432 6.09 -23.24 14.18
C ASN A 432 6.56 -24.43 15.03
N SER A 433 5.97 -25.60 14.85
CA SER A 433 6.40 -26.86 15.51
C SER A 433 5.94 -28.10 14.72
N ASN A 434 5.79 -27.97 13.40
CA ASN A 434 5.30 -29.03 12.54
C ASN A 434 6.44 -29.85 11.88
N GLY A 435 7.69 -29.40 12.03
CA GLY A 435 8.89 -30.03 11.49
C GLY A 435 9.28 -29.54 10.11
N TYR A 436 8.64 -28.50 9.59
CA TYR A 436 8.97 -27.83 8.34
C TYR A 436 9.59 -26.45 8.60
N PRO A 437 10.33 -25.86 7.67
CA PRO A 437 10.81 -24.50 7.83
C PRO A 437 9.68 -23.47 7.87
N ASP A 438 9.61 -22.65 8.92
CA ASP A 438 8.50 -21.71 9.14
C ASP A 438 8.34 -20.71 8.00
N LEU A 439 9.44 -20.24 7.39
CA LEU A 439 9.35 -19.33 6.24
C LEU A 439 8.68 -19.98 5.03
N LEU A 440 8.93 -21.28 4.82
CA LEU A 440 8.25 -22.04 3.77
C LEU A 440 6.81 -22.36 4.13
N ASP A 441 6.46 -22.52 5.42
CA ASP A 441 5.07 -22.68 5.85
C ASP A 441 4.25 -21.38 5.61
N GLU A 442 4.84 -20.20 5.87
CA GLU A 442 4.19 -18.93 5.55
C GLU A 442 4.01 -18.78 4.03
N ALA A 443 5.04 -19.09 3.24
CA ALA A 443 4.97 -19.10 1.77
C ALA A 443 3.92 -20.11 1.24
N ARG A 444 3.80 -21.27 1.88
CA ARG A 444 2.81 -22.28 1.52
C ARG A 444 1.36 -21.80 1.73
N TRP A 445 1.11 -20.87 2.68
CA TRP A 445 -0.22 -20.31 2.90
C TRP A 445 -0.77 -19.63 1.65
N GLU A 446 0.03 -18.83 0.98
CA GLU A 446 -0.32 -18.20 -0.29
C GLU A 446 -0.39 -19.20 -1.43
N MET A 447 0.60 -20.10 -1.53
CA MET A 447 0.62 -21.13 -2.58
C MET A 447 -0.63 -22.02 -2.58
N GLU A 448 -1.12 -22.43 -1.41
CA GLU A 448 -2.35 -23.22 -1.28
C GLU A 448 -3.60 -22.44 -1.69
N TRP A 449 -3.64 -21.12 -1.46
CA TRP A 449 -4.71 -20.28 -1.98
C TRP A 449 -4.66 -20.16 -3.51
N MET A 450 -3.49 -20.01 -4.09
CA MET A 450 -3.35 -19.95 -5.55
C MET A 450 -3.88 -21.21 -6.25
N PHE A 451 -3.79 -22.37 -5.63
CA PHE A 451 -4.44 -23.58 -6.16
C PHE A 451 -5.95 -23.44 -6.25
N ASN A 452 -6.60 -22.69 -5.36
CA ASN A 452 -8.04 -22.44 -5.41
C ASN A 452 -8.44 -21.51 -6.56
N MET A 453 -7.47 -20.74 -7.10
CA MET A 453 -7.67 -19.84 -8.23
C MET A 453 -7.53 -20.53 -9.61
N ILE A 454 -7.21 -21.83 -9.66
CA ILE A 454 -7.12 -22.58 -10.93
C ILE A 454 -8.52 -22.82 -11.50
N VAL A 455 -8.69 -22.59 -12.80
CA VAL A 455 -9.92 -22.90 -13.54
C VAL A 455 -10.06 -24.41 -13.71
N ASP A 456 -11.08 -25.01 -13.12
CA ASP A 456 -11.28 -26.48 -13.05
C ASP A 456 -11.47 -27.16 -14.41
N SER A 457 -12.12 -26.49 -15.36
CA SER A 457 -12.58 -27.13 -16.59
C SER A 457 -12.97 -26.15 -17.68
N GLY A 458 -13.11 -26.64 -18.89
CA GLY A 458 -13.57 -25.87 -20.03
C GLY A 458 -12.45 -25.42 -20.95
N GLU A 459 -12.68 -24.33 -21.68
CA GLU A 459 -11.72 -23.79 -22.64
C GLU A 459 -10.45 -23.25 -21.96
N TYR A 460 -10.60 -22.66 -20.79
CA TYR A 460 -9.55 -22.01 -19.99
C TYR A 460 -9.07 -22.90 -18.83
N GLN A 461 -9.30 -24.22 -18.93
CA GLN A 461 -8.85 -25.15 -17.90
C GLN A 461 -7.35 -25.00 -17.64
N ASP A 462 -6.95 -25.06 -16.37
CA ASP A 462 -5.59 -24.89 -15.85
C ASP A 462 -5.02 -23.45 -15.98
N MET A 463 -5.79 -22.45 -16.46
CA MET A 463 -5.48 -21.02 -16.28
C MET A 463 -5.85 -20.58 -14.85
N LEU A 464 -5.31 -19.45 -14.38
CA LEU A 464 -5.66 -18.90 -13.07
C LEU A 464 -6.50 -17.63 -13.18
N TYR A 465 -7.54 -17.55 -12.36
CA TYR A 465 -8.28 -16.31 -12.12
C TYR A 465 -7.33 -15.24 -11.59
N HIS A 466 -7.53 -13.98 -12.03
CA HIS A 466 -6.59 -12.90 -11.78
C HIS A 466 -6.55 -12.44 -10.33
N LYS A 467 -7.72 -12.22 -9.73
CA LYS A 467 -7.89 -11.72 -8.36
C LYS A 467 -9.26 -12.07 -7.79
N ALA A 468 -9.35 -12.06 -6.45
CA ALA A 468 -10.58 -12.14 -5.67
C ALA A 468 -10.69 -10.95 -4.74
N HIS A 469 -11.76 -10.14 -4.87
CA HIS A 469 -11.92 -8.91 -4.09
C HIS A 469 -13.38 -8.54 -3.89
N ASP A 470 -13.64 -7.44 -3.20
CA ASP A 470 -14.97 -6.91 -2.96
C ASP A 470 -15.58 -6.32 -4.24
N GLU A 471 -16.89 -6.41 -4.39
CA GLU A 471 -17.60 -5.77 -5.52
C GLU A 471 -17.43 -4.24 -5.50
N LYS A 472 -17.19 -3.63 -4.32
CA LYS A 472 -16.91 -2.21 -4.10
C LYS A 472 -15.90 -2.07 -2.97
N TRP A 473 -15.22 -0.92 -2.90
CA TRP A 473 -14.28 -0.63 -1.82
C TRP A 473 -14.96 -0.63 -0.46
N THR A 474 -14.45 -1.46 0.46
CA THR A 474 -14.83 -1.45 1.87
C THR A 474 -14.26 -0.22 2.58
N ALA A 475 -15.02 0.39 3.48
CA ALA A 475 -14.60 1.59 4.21
C ALA A 475 -13.49 1.30 5.23
N LEU A 476 -12.75 2.33 5.63
CA LEU A 476 -11.82 2.27 6.76
C LEU A 476 -12.56 2.00 8.06
N GLY A 477 -11.94 1.28 9.00
CA GLY A 477 -12.54 0.92 10.27
C GLY A 477 -13.52 -0.26 10.16
N ILE A 478 -13.27 -1.19 9.25
CA ILE A 478 -14.02 -2.45 9.14
C ILE A 478 -13.03 -3.61 9.27
N ALA A 479 -13.24 -4.45 10.27
CA ALA A 479 -12.45 -5.68 10.42
C ALA A 479 -12.81 -6.68 9.31
N PRO A 480 -11.87 -7.51 8.83
CA PRO A 480 -12.15 -8.50 7.79
C PRO A 480 -13.26 -9.51 8.13
N ALA A 481 -13.50 -9.72 9.45
CA ALA A 481 -14.58 -10.58 9.92
C ALA A 481 -15.97 -9.94 9.85
N ASP A 482 -16.03 -8.60 9.80
CA ASP A 482 -17.24 -7.81 9.76
C ASP A 482 -17.55 -7.27 8.35
N ASP A 483 -16.72 -7.64 7.38
CA ASP A 483 -16.92 -7.30 5.98
C ASP A 483 -18.06 -8.15 5.38
N GLU A 484 -19.17 -7.49 5.06
CA GLU A 484 -20.35 -8.09 4.42
C GLU A 484 -20.40 -7.84 2.91
N MET A 485 -19.34 -7.21 2.32
CA MET A 485 -19.31 -6.90 0.91
C MET A 485 -19.34 -8.19 0.07
N LYS A 486 -20.04 -8.16 -1.06
CA LYS A 486 -20.08 -9.28 -1.98
C LYS A 486 -18.68 -9.52 -2.56
N ARG A 487 -18.21 -10.77 -2.49
CA ARG A 487 -16.94 -11.19 -3.06
C ARG A 487 -17.11 -11.58 -4.53
N ILE A 488 -16.17 -11.12 -5.36
CA ILE A 488 -16.10 -11.40 -6.79
C ILE A 488 -14.72 -11.92 -7.19
N VAL A 489 -14.68 -12.68 -8.27
CA VAL A 489 -13.46 -13.17 -8.91
C VAL A 489 -13.40 -12.65 -10.33
N LYS A 490 -12.29 -12.02 -10.69
CA LYS A 490 -12.03 -11.54 -12.05
C LYS A 490 -11.58 -12.68 -12.97
N PRO A 491 -11.79 -12.54 -14.28
CA PRO A 491 -11.43 -13.56 -15.26
C PRO A 491 -9.99 -14.04 -15.15
N PRO A 492 -9.69 -15.25 -15.65
CA PRO A 492 -8.30 -15.73 -15.70
C PRO A 492 -7.47 -14.88 -16.67
N THR A 493 -6.18 -14.70 -16.31
CA THR A 493 -5.21 -13.97 -17.14
C THR A 493 -3.93 -14.74 -17.34
N THR A 494 -3.19 -14.36 -18.38
CA THR A 494 -1.89 -14.97 -18.69
C THR A 494 -0.86 -14.63 -17.62
N ALA A 495 -0.80 -13.37 -17.17
CA ALA A 495 0.11 -12.92 -16.10
C ALA A 495 -0.12 -13.71 -14.79
N ALA A 496 -1.38 -13.80 -14.29
CA ALA A 496 -1.69 -14.56 -13.08
C ALA A 496 -1.32 -16.06 -13.22
N THR A 497 -1.57 -16.63 -14.40
CA THR A 497 -1.23 -18.03 -14.66
C THR A 497 0.28 -18.26 -14.60
N LEU A 498 1.07 -17.39 -15.23
CA LEU A 498 2.53 -17.53 -15.26
C LEU A 498 3.21 -17.22 -13.93
N ASN A 499 2.68 -16.26 -13.16
CA ASN A 499 3.10 -16.02 -11.77
C ASN A 499 2.94 -17.29 -10.91
N PHE A 500 1.77 -17.93 -10.99
CA PHE A 500 1.55 -19.23 -10.34
C PHE A 500 2.55 -20.31 -10.81
N VAL A 501 2.78 -20.40 -12.12
CA VAL A 501 3.73 -21.38 -12.69
C VAL A 501 5.12 -21.21 -12.10
N ALA A 502 5.62 -19.98 -12.07
CA ALA A 502 6.94 -19.68 -11.55
C ALA A 502 7.05 -20.02 -10.05
N CYS A 503 6.11 -19.55 -9.24
CA CYS A 503 6.10 -19.82 -7.80
C CYS A 503 5.92 -21.31 -7.47
N ALA A 504 5.05 -22.03 -8.20
CA ALA A 504 4.83 -23.46 -7.98
C ALA A 504 6.04 -24.29 -8.42
N ALA A 505 6.73 -23.92 -9.49
CA ALA A 505 7.97 -24.58 -9.90
C ALA A 505 9.08 -24.36 -8.86
N GLN A 506 9.23 -23.13 -8.34
CA GLN A 506 10.17 -22.82 -7.26
C GLN A 506 9.81 -23.61 -5.99
N ALA A 507 8.55 -23.57 -5.55
CA ALA A 507 8.07 -24.34 -4.40
C ALA A 507 8.38 -25.85 -4.55
N SER A 508 8.17 -26.42 -5.73
CA SER A 508 8.44 -27.85 -5.98
C SER A 508 9.90 -28.20 -5.65
N ARG A 509 10.88 -27.42 -6.10
CA ARG A 509 12.30 -27.74 -5.81
C ARG A 509 12.67 -27.52 -4.34
N LEU A 510 12.08 -26.53 -3.68
CA LEU A 510 12.35 -26.25 -2.26
C LEU A 510 11.73 -27.30 -1.33
N TRP A 511 10.53 -27.78 -1.65
CA TRP A 511 9.83 -28.77 -0.85
C TRP A 511 10.19 -30.24 -1.15
N LYS A 512 10.95 -30.49 -2.20
CA LYS A 512 11.23 -31.83 -2.73
C LYS A 512 11.71 -32.85 -1.68
N ASP A 513 12.60 -32.43 -0.79
CA ASP A 513 13.18 -33.26 0.26
C ASP A 513 12.49 -33.09 1.62
N ILE A 514 11.46 -32.18 1.71
CA ILE A 514 10.72 -31.83 2.91
C ILE A 514 9.34 -32.47 2.89
N ASP A 515 8.52 -32.18 1.85
CA ASP A 515 7.19 -32.73 1.60
C ASP A 515 7.06 -33.02 0.09
N SER A 516 7.47 -34.24 -0.29
CA SER A 516 7.47 -34.64 -1.71
C SER A 516 6.07 -34.68 -2.35
N ASP A 517 5.01 -34.93 -1.56
CA ASP A 517 3.65 -34.95 -2.08
C ASP A 517 3.20 -33.53 -2.46
N PHE A 518 3.58 -32.53 -1.66
CA PHE A 518 3.34 -31.12 -1.98
C PHE A 518 4.21 -30.66 -3.16
N ALA A 519 5.49 -31.02 -3.18
CA ALA A 519 6.39 -30.72 -4.29
C ALA A 519 5.88 -31.26 -5.63
N ASP A 520 5.41 -32.53 -5.65
CA ASP A 520 4.82 -33.15 -6.84
C ASP A 520 3.52 -32.45 -7.27
N LYS A 521 2.66 -32.04 -6.31
CA LYS A 521 1.44 -31.27 -6.56
C LYS A 521 1.76 -29.94 -7.24
N CYS A 522 2.78 -29.22 -6.74
CA CYS A 522 3.23 -27.93 -7.28
C CYS A 522 3.72 -28.10 -8.73
N LEU A 523 4.62 -29.07 -8.98
CA LEU A 523 5.18 -29.28 -10.31
C LEU A 523 4.12 -29.70 -11.33
N GLU A 524 3.25 -30.67 -10.98
CA GLU A 524 2.17 -31.11 -11.88
C GLU A 524 1.25 -29.95 -12.29
N ALA A 525 0.92 -29.07 -11.36
CA ALA A 525 0.09 -27.91 -11.62
C ALA A 525 0.83 -26.86 -12.46
N ALA A 526 2.10 -26.57 -12.13
CA ALA A 526 2.93 -25.62 -12.88
C ALA A 526 3.06 -26.03 -14.35
N GLU A 527 3.38 -27.30 -14.64
CA GLU A 527 3.49 -27.79 -16.02
C GLU A 527 2.17 -27.67 -16.80
N LYS A 528 1.02 -27.98 -16.19
CA LYS A 528 -0.29 -27.84 -16.83
C LYS A 528 -0.66 -26.39 -17.08
N SER A 529 -0.44 -25.51 -16.11
CA SER A 529 -0.74 -24.08 -16.21
C SER A 529 0.17 -23.38 -17.24
N TYR A 530 1.44 -23.80 -17.35
CA TYR A 530 2.33 -23.31 -18.39
C TYR A 530 1.82 -23.61 -19.81
N GLU A 531 1.38 -24.85 -20.03
CA GLU A 531 0.78 -25.25 -21.32
C GLU A 531 -0.56 -24.53 -21.58
N ALA A 532 -1.33 -24.22 -20.51
CA ALA A 532 -2.56 -23.45 -20.62
C ALA A 532 -2.25 -21.97 -21.01
N ALA A 533 -1.25 -21.35 -20.37
CA ALA A 533 -0.79 -20.00 -20.73
C ALA A 533 -0.29 -19.92 -22.18
N LYS A 534 0.49 -20.91 -22.64
CA LYS A 534 0.93 -21.00 -24.06
C LYS A 534 -0.24 -21.13 -25.04
N LYS A 535 -1.35 -21.69 -24.62
CA LYS A 535 -2.57 -21.81 -25.42
C LYS A 535 -3.39 -20.52 -25.42
N HIS A 536 -3.31 -19.73 -24.36
CA HIS A 536 -4.01 -18.47 -24.15
C HIS A 536 -3.01 -17.36 -23.77
N PRO A 537 -2.10 -16.94 -24.69
CA PRO A 537 -0.94 -16.12 -24.35
C PRO A 537 -1.26 -14.61 -24.22
N ASP A 538 -2.47 -14.18 -24.52
CA ASP A 538 -2.89 -12.79 -24.64
C ASP A 538 -4.17 -12.46 -23.85
N MET A 539 -4.39 -13.16 -22.72
CA MET A 539 -5.49 -12.85 -21.79
C MET A 539 -5.01 -11.81 -20.78
N TYR A 540 -5.16 -10.54 -21.12
CA TYR A 540 -4.68 -9.43 -20.31
C TYR A 540 -5.72 -8.93 -19.29
N ALA A 541 -5.24 -8.41 -18.15
CA ALA A 541 -6.03 -7.59 -17.25
C ALA A 541 -5.98 -6.11 -17.70
N PRO A 542 -7.10 -5.37 -17.67
CA PRO A 542 -7.09 -3.94 -17.98
C PRO A 542 -6.29 -3.12 -16.97
N LEU A 543 -5.57 -2.09 -17.45
CA LEU A 543 -4.75 -1.20 -16.63
C LEU A 543 -5.54 -0.24 -15.73
N ASP A 544 -6.85 -0.08 -15.96
CA ASP A 544 -7.69 0.97 -15.36
C ASP A 544 -8.90 0.46 -14.57
N GLU A 545 -8.97 -0.84 -14.25
CA GLU A 545 -10.11 -1.43 -13.54
C GLU A 545 -9.83 -1.62 -12.05
N SER A 546 -10.07 -0.56 -11.27
CA SER A 546 -9.80 -0.50 -9.82
C SER A 546 -11.05 -0.26 -8.96
N ILE A 547 -12.18 -0.91 -9.26
CA ILE A 547 -13.39 -0.83 -8.43
C ILE A 547 -13.42 -2.00 -7.45
N GLY A 548 -13.38 -1.71 -6.15
CA GLY A 548 -13.40 -2.71 -5.07
C GLY A 548 -12.11 -3.49 -4.90
N GLY A 549 -11.10 -3.24 -5.74
CA GLY A 549 -9.78 -3.83 -5.69
C GLY A 549 -8.83 -3.17 -6.69
N GLY A 550 -7.52 -3.20 -6.42
CA GLY A 550 -6.48 -2.66 -7.28
C GLY A 550 -6.54 -3.24 -8.70
N ALA A 551 -6.13 -2.48 -9.72
CA ALA A 551 -6.21 -2.92 -11.11
C ALA A 551 -5.25 -4.09 -11.35
N TYR A 552 -3.98 -3.94 -11.00
CA TYR A 552 -2.91 -4.89 -11.27
C TYR A 552 -2.92 -5.38 -12.72
N GLY A 553 -3.15 -4.41 -13.63
CA GLY A 553 -3.26 -4.66 -15.06
C GLY A 553 -1.91 -4.86 -15.72
N ASP A 554 -1.87 -5.75 -16.69
CA ASP A 554 -0.72 -5.96 -17.55
C ASP A 554 -1.15 -6.28 -18.97
N THR A 555 -0.41 -5.74 -19.96
CA THR A 555 -0.64 -5.94 -21.39
C THR A 555 0.58 -6.47 -22.14
N ASP A 556 1.68 -6.74 -21.43
CA ASP A 556 2.89 -7.40 -21.89
C ASP A 556 3.26 -8.48 -20.89
N VAL A 557 3.26 -9.74 -21.31
CA VAL A 557 3.49 -10.91 -20.46
C VAL A 557 4.67 -11.76 -20.93
N ASP A 558 5.51 -11.21 -21.81
CA ASP A 558 6.67 -11.92 -22.34
C ASP A 558 7.73 -12.14 -21.26
N ASP A 559 7.77 -11.28 -20.26
CA ASP A 559 8.66 -11.36 -19.11
C ASP A 559 8.20 -12.43 -18.08
N GLU A 560 6.89 -12.60 -17.86
CA GLU A 560 6.38 -13.70 -17.06
C GLU A 560 6.60 -15.06 -17.74
N PHE A 561 6.46 -15.14 -19.07
CA PHE A 561 6.84 -16.35 -19.80
C PHE A 561 8.31 -16.70 -19.59
N TYR A 562 9.18 -15.70 -19.64
CA TYR A 562 10.61 -15.89 -19.39
C TYR A 562 10.88 -16.38 -17.97
N TRP A 563 10.32 -15.73 -16.96
CA TRP A 563 10.47 -16.09 -15.56
C TRP A 563 9.95 -17.52 -15.30
N ALA A 564 8.72 -17.83 -15.71
CA ALA A 564 8.12 -19.15 -15.55
C ALA A 564 8.96 -20.25 -16.23
N ALA A 565 9.50 -19.99 -17.43
CA ALA A 565 10.37 -20.93 -18.13
C ALA A 565 11.69 -21.17 -17.38
N CYS A 566 12.31 -20.12 -16.80
CA CYS A 566 13.50 -20.26 -15.96
C CYS A 566 13.24 -21.15 -14.74
N GLU A 567 12.15 -20.88 -14.00
CA GLU A 567 11.80 -21.63 -12.78
C GLU A 567 11.47 -23.10 -13.10
N LEU A 568 10.72 -23.38 -14.17
CA LEU A 568 10.46 -24.75 -14.63
C LEU A 568 11.73 -25.47 -15.05
N TYR A 569 12.66 -24.79 -15.75
CA TYR A 569 13.95 -25.38 -16.11
C TYR A 569 14.78 -25.75 -14.89
N LEU A 570 14.93 -24.82 -13.95
CA LEU A 570 15.71 -25.05 -12.73
C LEU A 570 15.17 -26.21 -11.89
N THR A 571 13.85 -26.43 -11.92
CA THR A 571 13.17 -27.49 -11.17
C THR A 571 13.23 -28.85 -11.87
N THR A 572 13.02 -28.88 -13.20
CA THR A 572 12.88 -30.12 -13.96
C THR A 572 14.16 -30.58 -14.64
N GLY A 573 15.03 -29.64 -15.03
CA GLY A 573 16.17 -29.88 -15.92
C GLY A 573 15.76 -30.24 -17.37
N ASP A 574 14.51 -29.98 -17.78
CA ASP A 574 14.04 -30.26 -19.14
C ASP A 574 14.42 -29.13 -20.10
N ASP A 575 15.27 -29.44 -21.07
CA ASP A 575 15.79 -28.48 -22.06
C ASP A 575 14.70 -27.71 -22.79
N LYS A 576 13.46 -28.21 -22.88
CA LYS A 576 12.36 -27.51 -23.54
C LYS A 576 12.04 -26.15 -22.90
N TYR A 577 12.14 -26.07 -21.56
CA TYR A 577 11.91 -24.82 -20.83
C TYR A 577 13.10 -23.86 -20.98
N TYR A 578 14.31 -24.42 -21.02
CA TYR A 578 15.50 -23.60 -21.26
C TYR A 578 15.56 -23.05 -22.70
N ASP A 579 15.03 -23.82 -23.66
CA ASP A 579 14.89 -23.35 -25.04
C ASP A 579 13.82 -22.22 -25.11
N ASP A 580 12.68 -22.36 -24.41
CA ASP A 580 11.67 -21.30 -24.29
C ASP A 580 12.29 -20.02 -23.65
N ALA A 581 13.07 -20.16 -22.56
CA ALA A 581 13.76 -19.04 -21.93
C ALA A 581 14.79 -18.36 -22.86
N LYS A 582 15.54 -19.14 -23.67
CA LYS A 582 16.52 -18.61 -24.64
C LYS A 582 15.89 -17.87 -25.81
N ASP A 583 14.69 -18.25 -26.18
CA ASP A 583 13.95 -17.60 -27.26
C ASP A 583 13.39 -16.23 -26.83
N SER A 584 13.41 -15.91 -25.51
CA SER A 584 12.95 -14.64 -24.97
C SER A 584 13.97 -13.51 -25.19
N ASP A 585 13.47 -12.31 -25.46
CA ASP A 585 14.27 -11.10 -25.52
C ASP A 585 14.89 -10.73 -24.15
N PHE A 586 14.36 -11.26 -23.06
CA PHE A 586 14.85 -11.03 -21.68
C PHE A 586 15.97 -11.97 -21.26
N PHE A 587 16.33 -12.96 -22.07
CA PHE A 587 17.27 -13.99 -21.67
C PHE A 587 18.55 -13.45 -21.05
N LEU A 588 18.80 -13.80 -19.78
CA LEU A 588 19.93 -13.42 -18.91
C LEU A 588 20.17 -11.91 -18.79
N LYS A 589 19.13 -11.11 -18.96
CA LYS A 589 19.18 -9.66 -18.81
C LYS A 589 18.58 -9.24 -17.46
N LEU A 590 19.11 -8.14 -16.93
CA LEU A 590 18.55 -7.40 -15.79
C LEU A 590 18.40 -5.94 -16.25
N PRO A 591 17.19 -5.46 -16.47
CA PRO A 591 16.96 -4.06 -16.83
C PRO A 591 17.25 -3.13 -15.65
N THR A 592 17.41 -1.85 -15.91
CA THR A 592 17.47 -0.76 -14.91
C THR A 592 16.37 0.28 -15.14
N SER A 593 15.44 -0.03 -16.05
CA SER A 593 14.22 0.70 -16.34
C SER A 593 13.15 -0.31 -16.71
N LEU A 594 11.99 -0.19 -16.09
CA LEU A 594 10.86 -1.11 -16.26
C LEU A 594 10.13 -0.82 -17.57
N GLY A 595 9.62 -1.85 -18.23
CA GLY A 595 9.10 -1.77 -19.59
C GLY A 595 7.60 -1.99 -19.74
N GLY A 596 6.90 -2.45 -18.68
CA GLY A 596 5.51 -2.87 -18.73
C GLY A 596 4.66 -2.44 -17.54
N GLY A 597 3.38 -2.80 -17.58
CA GLY A 597 2.44 -2.60 -16.49
C GLY A 597 2.20 -1.13 -16.14
N GLU A 598 1.95 -0.89 -14.86
CA GLU A 598 1.70 0.45 -14.30
C GLU A 598 3.00 1.25 -14.06
N SER A 599 4.16 0.59 -14.11
CA SER A 599 5.48 1.15 -13.75
C SER A 599 6.38 1.43 -14.97
N VAL A 600 5.80 1.57 -16.13
CA VAL A 600 6.55 1.81 -17.39
C VAL A 600 7.49 3.03 -17.26
N ASP A 601 8.74 2.89 -17.78
CA ASP A 601 9.82 3.89 -17.72
C ASP A 601 10.34 4.22 -16.30
N THR A 602 9.95 3.44 -15.28
CA THR A 602 10.44 3.61 -13.89
C THR A 602 11.86 3.05 -13.73
N VAL A 603 12.66 3.71 -12.88
CA VAL A 603 14.00 3.24 -12.48
C VAL A 603 13.87 2.02 -11.58
N GLY A 604 14.14 0.85 -12.11
CA GLY A 604 14.03 -0.42 -11.40
C GLY A 604 14.45 -1.60 -12.26
N SER A 605 14.64 -2.76 -11.63
CA SER A 605 14.94 -4.02 -12.32
C SER A 605 13.74 -4.95 -12.38
N PHE A 606 12.84 -4.86 -11.43
CA PHE A 606 11.63 -5.68 -11.34
C PHE A 606 10.59 -5.03 -10.42
N ASP A 607 9.37 -5.41 -10.60
CA ASP A 607 8.21 -5.25 -9.72
C ASP A 607 7.18 -6.35 -10.06
N TRP A 608 5.95 -6.27 -9.51
CA TRP A 608 4.89 -7.24 -9.76
C TRP A 608 4.45 -7.35 -11.24
N GLY A 609 4.63 -6.31 -12.02
CA GLY A 609 4.29 -6.23 -13.47
C GLY A 609 5.53 -6.27 -14.38
N ASN A 610 6.74 -6.49 -13.84
CA ASN A 610 7.98 -6.59 -14.60
C ASN A 610 8.86 -7.67 -13.97
N THR A 611 8.67 -8.92 -14.35
CA THR A 611 9.16 -10.10 -13.64
C THR A 611 10.41 -10.76 -14.25
N ALA A 612 10.87 -10.31 -15.42
CA ALA A 612 12.00 -10.94 -16.12
C ALA A 612 13.28 -11.07 -15.27
N ALA A 613 13.59 -10.03 -14.46
CA ALA A 613 14.79 -10.06 -13.62
C ALA A 613 14.77 -11.23 -12.62
N LEU A 614 13.59 -11.63 -12.13
CA LEU A 614 13.42 -12.74 -11.18
C LEU A 614 13.96 -14.06 -11.78
N GLY A 615 13.64 -14.33 -13.05
CA GLY A 615 14.17 -15.52 -13.76
C GLY A 615 15.69 -15.48 -13.92
N THR A 616 16.26 -14.32 -14.23
CA THR A 616 17.72 -14.15 -14.36
C THR A 616 18.43 -14.33 -13.01
N MET A 617 17.83 -13.80 -11.92
CA MET A 617 18.35 -13.93 -10.55
C MET A 617 18.29 -15.39 -10.07
N SER A 618 17.19 -16.11 -10.35
CA SER A 618 17.08 -17.54 -10.04
C SER A 618 18.14 -18.36 -10.77
N ILE A 619 18.42 -18.08 -12.05
CA ILE A 619 19.51 -18.73 -12.79
C ILE A 619 20.86 -18.43 -12.16
N ALA A 620 21.14 -17.18 -11.76
CA ALA A 620 22.40 -16.80 -11.14
C ALA A 620 22.60 -17.43 -9.75
N LEU A 621 21.54 -17.71 -9.02
CA LEU A 621 21.61 -18.40 -7.73
C LEU A 621 21.91 -19.91 -7.91
N ASN A 622 21.52 -20.50 -9.05
CA ASN A 622 21.65 -21.93 -9.36
C ASN A 622 22.72 -22.20 -10.43
N ASP A 623 23.98 -21.89 -10.14
CA ASP A 623 25.13 -21.93 -11.05
C ASP A 623 25.39 -23.31 -11.69
N ASP A 624 24.99 -24.39 -11.04
CA ASP A 624 25.13 -25.76 -11.54
C ASP A 624 24.15 -26.12 -12.68
N ALA A 625 23.05 -25.38 -12.83
CA ALA A 625 21.98 -25.68 -13.76
C ALA A 625 22.29 -25.26 -15.21
N VAL A 626 23.15 -24.28 -15.42
CA VAL A 626 23.40 -23.66 -16.72
C VAL A 626 24.86 -23.77 -17.14
N SER A 627 25.17 -23.42 -18.40
CA SER A 627 26.57 -23.35 -18.86
C SER A 627 27.32 -22.24 -18.15
N SER A 628 28.65 -22.42 -17.92
CA SER A 628 29.49 -21.35 -17.34
C SER A 628 29.38 -20.01 -18.11
N SER A 629 29.16 -20.06 -19.43
CA SER A 629 29.00 -18.85 -20.24
C SER A 629 27.69 -18.14 -19.97
N ASP A 630 26.61 -18.87 -19.74
CA ASP A 630 25.29 -18.31 -19.45
C ASP A 630 25.26 -17.79 -18.00
N TYR A 631 25.86 -18.53 -17.06
CA TYR A 631 26.09 -18.06 -15.71
C TYR A 631 26.89 -16.75 -15.66
N ASP A 632 28.04 -16.68 -16.35
CA ASP A 632 28.87 -15.47 -16.40
C ASP A 632 28.08 -14.28 -17.01
N THR A 633 27.15 -14.56 -17.95
CA THR A 633 26.29 -13.53 -18.55
C THR A 633 25.24 -13.01 -17.56
N ALA A 634 24.59 -13.89 -16.81
CA ALA A 634 23.63 -13.52 -15.77
C ALA A 634 24.32 -12.69 -14.65
N VAL A 635 25.45 -13.17 -14.13
CA VAL A 635 26.25 -12.45 -13.11
C VAL A 635 26.65 -11.06 -13.60
N LYS A 636 27.13 -10.96 -14.84
CA LYS A 636 27.50 -9.67 -15.43
C LYS A 636 26.31 -8.74 -15.56
N SER A 637 25.14 -9.24 -15.91
CA SER A 637 23.93 -8.44 -16.03
C SER A 637 23.52 -7.87 -14.68
N ILE A 638 23.49 -8.71 -13.63
CA ILE A 638 23.19 -8.33 -12.24
C ILE A 638 24.20 -7.29 -11.73
N THR A 639 25.51 -7.56 -11.86
CA THR A 639 26.54 -6.63 -11.38
C THR A 639 26.56 -5.31 -12.15
N SER A 640 26.14 -5.30 -13.42
CA SER A 640 26.01 -4.07 -14.20
C SER A 640 24.81 -3.22 -13.72
N ALA A 641 23.70 -3.84 -13.40
CA ALA A 641 22.54 -3.15 -12.83
C ALA A 641 22.85 -2.63 -11.42
N ALA A 642 23.49 -3.46 -10.58
CA ALA A 642 23.91 -3.03 -9.24
C ALA A 642 24.87 -1.83 -9.29
N SER A 643 25.82 -1.81 -10.23
CA SER A 643 26.74 -0.67 -10.42
C SER A 643 25.98 0.62 -10.82
N TYR A 644 24.92 0.49 -11.61
CA TYR A 644 24.04 1.63 -11.93
C TYR A 644 23.33 2.18 -10.68
N TYR A 645 22.87 1.32 -9.79
CA TYR A 645 22.23 1.75 -8.53
C TYR A 645 23.21 2.39 -7.56
N LEU A 646 24.45 1.90 -7.47
CA LEU A 646 25.52 2.58 -6.71
C LEU A 646 25.84 3.98 -7.28
N ASP A 647 25.85 4.10 -8.63
CA ASP A 647 26.04 5.41 -9.28
C ASP A 647 24.87 6.36 -8.93
N LEU A 648 23.63 5.86 -8.85
CA LEU A 648 22.48 6.68 -8.40
C LEU A 648 22.66 7.18 -6.96
N GLU A 649 23.01 6.31 -6.01
CA GLU A 649 23.27 6.69 -4.61
C GLU A 649 24.32 7.78 -4.50
N THR A 650 25.43 7.63 -5.25
CA THR A 650 26.54 8.59 -5.23
C THR A 650 26.12 9.96 -5.79
N ASN A 651 25.16 9.99 -6.69
CA ASN A 651 24.68 11.19 -7.35
C ASN A 651 23.44 11.81 -6.68
N GLN A 652 23.09 11.39 -5.47
CA GLN A 652 22.00 11.95 -4.66
C GLN A 652 22.48 12.29 -3.25
N GLY A 653 22.01 13.40 -2.72
CA GLY A 653 22.45 13.90 -1.42
C GLY A 653 22.03 13.02 -0.24
N TYR A 654 21.01 12.22 -0.43
CA TYR A 654 20.48 11.26 0.55
C TYR A 654 20.87 9.82 0.29
N GLY A 655 21.54 9.55 -0.84
CA GLY A 655 22.16 8.26 -1.14
C GLY A 655 21.18 7.10 -1.19
N LEU A 656 20.25 7.09 -2.15
CA LEU A 656 19.30 6.00 -2.37
C LEU A 656 19.43 5.44 -3.79
N PRO A 657 19.21 4.12 -3.99
CA PRO A 657 19.32 3.46 -5.29
C PRO A 657 18.09 3.64 -6.19
N TYR A 658 17.42 4.79 -6.11
CA TYR A 658 16.20 5.12 -6.89
C TYR A 658 16.27 6.59 -7.33
N GLY A 659 15.58 6.94 -8.39
CA GLY A 659 15.57 8.31 -8.93
C GLY A 659 14.24 8.66 -9.57
N GLN A 660 14.13 9.90 -10.02
CA GLN A 660 12.93 10.33 -10.74
C GLN A 660 12.73 9.54 -12.03
N SER A 661 11.48 9.19 -12.28
CA SER A 661 11.00 8.48 -13.46
C SER A 661 10.03 9.35 -14.24
N GLU A 662 9.81 9.04 -15.53
CA GLU A 662 8.73 9.65 -16.31
C GLU A 662 7.39 9.15 -15.78
N ILE A 663 6.47 10.07 -15.45
CA ILE A 663 5.16 9.76 -14.90
C ILE A 663 4.10 10.03 -15.95
N SER A 664 3.72 8.99 -16.70
CA SER A 664 2.86 9.11 -17.88
C SER A 664 1.38 9.37 -17.57
N TYR A 665 0.91 9.08 -16.36
CA TYR A 665 -0.51 9.16 -15.98
C TYR A 665 -0.88 10.39 -15.15
N ASN A 666 0.03 11.34 -15.00
CA ASN A 666 -0.29 12.60 -14.33
C ASN A 666 0.41 13.80 -15.02
N ASP A 667 0.07 15.02 -14.59
CA ASP A 667 0.54 16.26 -15.20
C ASP A 667 2.02 16.60 -14.89
N SER A 668 2.70 15.76 -14.12
CA SER A 668 4.12 15.87 -13.81
C SER A 668 4.94 15.07 -14.82
N ASP A 669 5.91 15.69 -15.47
CA ASP A 669 6.73 15.01 -16.46
C ASP A 669 7.74 14.03 -15.83
N GLU A 670 8.18 14.29 -14.60
CA GLU A 670 9.13 13.46 -13.84
C GLU A 670 8.77 13.47 -12.35
N GLY A 671 9.08 12.38 -11.62
CA GLY A 671 8.86 12.30 -10.18
C GLY A 671 9.04 10.90 -9.62
N TYR A 672 8.55 10.68 -8.40
CA TYR A 672 8.52 9.38 -7.75
C TYR A 672 7.14 8.75 -7.91
N LEU A 673 7.12 7.45 -8.19
CA LEU A 673 5.90 6.68 -8.36
C LEU A 673 5.30 6.22 -7.02
N TRP A 674 4.04 5.82 -7.07
CA TRP A 674 3.37 5.11 -5.98
C TRP A 674 4.16 3.85 -5.61
N GLY A 675 4.47 3.67 -4.32
CA GLY A 675 5.33 2.58 -3.87
C GLY A 675 6.83 2.84 -4.05
N SER A 676 7.29 4.10 -4.11
CA SER A 676 8.69 4.45 -4.33
C SER A 676 9.67 3.78 -3.36
N ASN A 677 9.26 3.51 -2.12
CA ASN A 677 10.08 2.78 -1.14
C ASN A 677 10.30 1.30 -1.53
N SER A 678 9.34 0.68 -2.24
CA SER A 678 9.54 -0.66 -2.80
C SER A 678 10.69 -0.69 -3.79
N PHE A 679 10.76 0.28 -4.72
CA PHE A 679 11.87 0.35 -5.68
C PHE A 679 13.23 0.56 -5.02
N VAL A 680 13.28 1.30 -3.90
CA VAL A 680 14.51 1.39 -3.09
C VAL A 680 14.90 0.01 -2.55
N ALA A 681 13.94 -0.76 -2.03
CA ALA A 681 14.16 -2.10 -1.52
C ALA A 681 14.54 -3.09 -2.63
N ASP A 682 13.80 -3.09 -3.75
CA ASP A 682 13.99 -4.00 -4.88
C ASP A 682 15.36 -3.80 -5.56
N ASN A 683 15.77 -2.53 -5.76
CA ASN A 683 17.08 -2.20 -6.29
C ASN A 683 18.21 -2.58 -5.31
N SER A 684 17.96 -2.49 -3.99
CA SER A 684 18.85 -2.99 -2.96
C SER A 684 18.99 -4.52 -3.01
N ILE A 685 17.95 -5.29 -3.33
CA ILE A 685 18.03 -6.74 -3.56
C ILE A 685 19.00 -7.06 -4.72
N VAL A 686 18.95 -6.28 -5.81
CA VAL A 686 19.89 -6.45 -6.93
C VAL A 686 21.35 -6.23 -6.48
N MET A 687 21.60 -5.21 -5.66
CA MET A 687 22.94 -4.97 -5.10
C MET A 687 23.35 -6.09 -4.14
N ALA A 688 22.43 -6.60 -3.33
CA ALA A 688 22.69 -7.76 -2.46
C ALA A 688 23.09 -9.01 -3.27
N TYR A 689 22.41 -9.29 -4.38
CA TYR A 689 22.80 -10.36 -5.30
C TYR A 689 24.18 -10.12 -5.90
N ALA A 690 24.49 -8.90 -6.32
CA ALA A 690 25.81 -8.57 -6.84
C ALA A 690 26.92 -8.83 -5.81
N TYR A 691 26.69 -8.49 -4.53
CA TYR A 691 27.58 -8.83 -3.42
C TYR A 691 27.74 -10.34 -3.25
N LEU A 692 26.64 -11.08 -3.16
CA LEU A 692 26.64 -12.53 -2.96
C LEU A 692 27.39 -13.27 -4.08
N LEU A 693 27.29 -12.78 -5.33
CA LEU A 693 27.91 -13.39 -6.50
C LEU A 693 29.38 -12.97 -6.71
N SER A 694 29.78 -11.76 -6.29
CA SER A 694 31.13 -11.22 -6.53
C SER A 694 32.01 -11.15 -5.30
N GLY A 695 31.43 -11.00 -4.10
CA GLY A 695 32.15 -10.71 -2.85
C GLY A 695 32.63 -9.26 -2.76
N ASP A 696 32.13 -8.34 -3.60
CA ASP A 696 32.54 -6.94 -3.59
C ASP A 696 31.73 -6.14 -2.56
N ASN A 697 32.39 -5.65 -1.52
CA ASN A 697 31.77 -4.95 -0.40
C ASN A 697 31.04 -3.65 -0.81
N GLU A 698 31.43 -3.01 -1.93
CA GLU A 698 30.75 -1.79 -2.39
C GLU A 698 29.25 -2.01 -2.59
N TYR A 699 28.85 -3.20 -3.05
CA TYR A 699 27.44 -3.54 -3.20
C TYR A 699 26.70 -3.74 -1.87
N ALA A 700 27.35 -4.38 -0.87
CA ALA A 700 26.77 -4.51 0.47
C ALA A 700 26.63 -3.15 1.16
N ASP A 701 27.59 -2.24 0.96
CA ASP A 701 27.50 -0.87 1.45
C ASP A 701 26.39 -0.06 0.73
N GLY A 702 26.10 -0.36 -0.56
CA GLY A 702 24.96 0.18 -1.28
C GLY A 702 23.62 -0.28 -0.68
N VAL A 703 23.48 -1.57 -0.34
CA VAL A 703 22.28 -2.05 0.38
C VAL A 703 22.06 -1.27 1.68
N ILE A 704 23.14 -0.98 2.41
CA ILE A 704 23.08 -0.17 3.64
C ILE A 704 22.62 1.26 3.32
N GLY A 705 23.08 1.86 2.20
CA GLY A 705 22.64 3.18 1.75
C GLY A 705 21.14 3.25 1.52
N GLY A 706 20.55 2.26 0.82
CA GLY A 706 19.11 2.11 0.65
C GLY A 706 18.36 1.96 1.98
N MET A 707 18.87 1.13 2.89
CA MET A 707 18.31 0.97 4.24
C MET A 707 18.41 2.26 5.07
N ASP A 708 19.51 3.00 4.98
CA ASP A 708 19.68 4.30 5.65
C ASP A 708 18.61 5.30 5.20
N TYR A 709 18.30 5.34 3.89
CA TYR A 709 17.22 6.17 3.36
C TYR A 709 15.84 5.76 3.91
N LEU A 710 15.51 4.49 3.87
CA LEU A 710 14.22 3.98 4.37
C LEU A 710 14.04 4.23 5.88
N LEU A 711 15.14 4.27 6.64
CA LEU A 711 15.14 4.36 8.10
C LEU A 711 15.49 5.76 8.64
N GLY A 712 15.42 6.82 7.82
CA GLY A 712 15.47 8.20 8.31
C GLY A 712 16.52 9.12 7.71
N ARG A 713 17.54 8.61 7.01
CA ARG A 713 18.47 9.45 6.24
C ARG A 713 17.79 9.94 4.95
N ASN A 714 16.70 10.67 5.08
CA ASN A 714 15.91 11.20 3.96
C ASN A 714 15.43 12.62 4.28
N PRO A 715 14.94 13.40 3.28
CA PRO A 715 14.58 14.80 3.51
C PRO A 715 13.39 15.01 4.45
N MET A 716 12.68 13.95 4.83
CA MET A 716 11.57 13.99 5.79
C MET A 716 12.04 13.79 7.23
N ASP A 717 13.30 13.34 7.48
CA ASP A 717 13.77 12.86 8.79
C ASP A 717 12.84 11.79 9.36
N TYR A 718 12.48 10.79 8.54
CA TYR A 718 11.36 9.91 8.77
C TYR A 718 11.70 8.46 8.45
N SER A 719 11.49 7.55 9.38
CA SER A 719 11.54 6.13 9.07
C SER A 719 10.21 5.67 8.44
N TYR A 720 10.27 5.15 7.23
CA TYR A 720 9.12 4.60 6.51
C TYR A 720 8.73 3.19 6.98
N VAL A 721 9.39 2.68 8.03
CA VAL A 721 9.09 1.40 8.66
C VAL A 721 8.47 1.64 10.02
N THR A 722 7.23 1.18 10.22
CA THR A 722 6.50 1.38 11.48
C THR A 722 7.29 0.87 12.68
N GLY A 723 7.39 1.67 13.75
CA GLY A 723 8.01 1.30 15.02
C GLY A 723 9.54 1.16 15.01
N TYR A 724 10.22 1.38 13.89
CA TYR A 724 11.67 1.29 13.77
C TYR A 724 12.32 2.64 13.47
N GLY A 725 12.56 3.42 14.50
CA GLY A 725 13.11 4.77 14.47
C GLY A 725 12.58 5.60 15.64
N THR A 726 12.94 6.89 15.66
CA THR A 726 12.43 7.87 16.62
C THR A 726 11.23 8.65 16.07
N HIS A 727 11.13 8.73 14.75
CA HIS A 727 10.02 9.31 14.01
C HIS A 727 9.68 8.39 12.85
N THR A 728 8.61 7.63 12.97
CA THR A 728 8.27 6.52 12.09
C THR A 728 6.85 6.64 11.55
N ALA A 729 6.55 5.96 10.46
CA ALA A 729 5.18 5.75 10.01
C ALA A 729 4.32 5.17 11.15
N GLU A 730 3.14 5.76 11.37
CA GLU A 730 2.21 5.34 12.42
C GLU A 730 0.83 4.93 11.90
N TYR A 731 0.39 5.50 10.77
CA TYR A 731 -0.97 5.37 10.27
C TYR A 731 -1.02 4.92 8.81
N PRO A 732 -0.44 3.74 8.46
CA PRO A 732 -0.56 3.22 7.10
C PRO A 732 -2.03 3.06 6.72
N HIS A 733 -2.35 3.26 5.44
CA HIS A 733 -3.70 3.06 4.91
C HIS A 733 -4.08 1.58 4.97
N HIS A 734 -4.93 1.22 5.94
CA HIS A 734 -5.36 -0.16 6.16
C HIS A 734 -6.74 -0.19 6.84
N ARG A 735 -7.66 -1.08 6.39
CA ARG A 735 -9.03 -1.16 6.92
C ARG A 735 -9.09 -1.53 8.38
N TYR A 736 -8.22 -2.42 8.84
CA TYR A 736 -8.22 -2.89 10.23
C TYR A 736 -7.30 -2.09 11.16
N TRP A 737 -6.13 -1.62 10.71
CA TRP A 737 -5.23 -0.80 11.54
C TRP A 737 -5.65 0.67 11.51
N ALA A 738 -6.90 0.89 11.89
CA ALA A 738 -7.62 2.14 11.63
C ALA A 738 -7.78 3.04 12.87
N GLN A 739 -6.86 2.96 13.86
CA GLN A 739 -6.96 3.75 15.11
C GLN A 739 -7.09 5.26 14.85
N GLN A 740 -6.48 5.79 13.81
CA GLN A 740 -6.59 7.22 13.47
C GLN A 740 -8.03 7.61 13.09
N VAL A 741 -8.80 6.68 12.55
CA VAL A 741 -10.23 6.90 12.21
C VAL A 741 -11.11 6.63 13.42
N ASP A 742 -10.85 5.56 14.16
CA ASP A 742 -11.60 5.13 15.34
C ASP A 742 -10.65 4.47 16.36
N GLU A 743 -10.55 5.05 17.56
CA GLU A 743 -9.70 4.54 18.67
C GLU A 743 -10.07 3.10 19.11
N ALA A 744 -11.21 2.56 18.69
CA ALA A 744 -11.58 1.17 18.93
C ALA A 744 -10.77 0.17 18.08
N PHE A 745 -10.16 0.64 16.99
CA PHE A 745 -9.29 -0.17 16.14
C PHE A 745 -7.82 -0.09 16.58
N PRO A 746 -6.99 -1.10 16.25
CA PRO A 746 -5.57 -1.07 16.57
C PRO A 746 -4.78 -0.08 15.71
N LYS A 747 -3.62 0.32 16.21
CA LYS A 747 -2.53 0.84 15.38
C LYS A 747 -1.91 -0.29 14.56
N ALA A 748 -1.20 0.08 13.50
CA ALA A 748 -0.38 -0.86 12.77
C ALA A 748 0.67 -1.54 13.69
N PRO A 749 1.04 -2.81 13.44
CA PRO A 749 2.19 -3.43 14.10
C PRO A 749 3.50 -2.76 13.67
N ASN A 750 4.61 -3.07 14.35
CA ASN A 750 5.92 -2.65 13.88
C ASN A 750 6.36 -3.46 12.66
N GLY A 751 7.32 -2.94 11.90
CA GLY A 751 7.95 -3.65 10.78
C GLY A 751 7.19 -3.55 9.46
N VAL A 752 6.22 -2.66 9.35
CA VAL A 752 5.46 -2.42 8.11
C VAL A 752 6.09 -1.31 7.30
N LEU A 753 6.48 -1.59 6.06
CA LEU A 753 6.94 -0.59 5.09
C LEU A 753 5.74 0.07 4.42
N VAL A 754 5.70 1.40 4.46
CA VAL A 754 4.72 2.20 3.73
C VAL A 754 5.24 2.62 2.36
N GLY A 755 4.33 2.94 1.43
CA GLY A 755 4.63 3.22 0.03
C GLY A 755 5.66 4.32 -0.21
N GLY A 756 5.68 5.36 0.64
CA GLY A 756 6.65 6.44 0.54
C GLY A 756 6.25 7.57 -0.41
N PRO A 757 7.17 8.49 -0.69
CA PRO A 757 6.91 9.67 -1.49
C PRO A 757 6.36 9.33 -2.89
N ASN A 758 5.29 10.03 -3.31
CA ASN A 758 4.62 9.83 -4.59
C ASN A 758 4.22 11.17 -5.23
N SER A 759 4.87 11.52 -6.31
CA SER A 759 4.60 12.75 -7.07
C SER A 759 3.26 12.73 -7.81
N GLY A 760 2.68 11.54 -7.97
CA GLY A 760 1.38 11.33 -8.63
C GLY A 760 0.20 11.92 -7.87
N MET A 761 0.29 11.96 -6.52
CA MET A 761 -0.74 12.56 -5.65
C MET A 761 -2.16 12.09 -6.03
N GLN A 762 -2.38 10.76 -6.17
CA GLN A 762 -3.62 10.22 -6.73
C GLN A 762 -4.81 10.32 -5.78
N ASP A 763 -4.61 10.48 -4.48
CA ASP A 763 -5.68 10.53 -3.52
C ASP A 763 -6.13 11.96 -3.13
N PRO A 764 -7.41 12.12 -2.75
CA PRO A 764 -7.95 13.43 -2.36
C PRO A 764 -7.31 14.03 -1.11
N TRP A 765 -6.74 13.21 -0.22
CA TRP A 765 -6.11 13.69 1.00
C TRP A 765 -4.79 14.40 0.69
N VAL A 766 -3.91 13.76 -0.07
CA VAL A 766 -2.64 14.36 -0.50
C VAL A 766 -2.89 15.62 -1.34
N GLN A 767 -3.83 15.58 -2.27
CA GLN A 767 -4.22 16.75 -3.07
C GLN A 767 -4.77 17.89 -2.20
N GLY A 768 -5.49 17.54 -1.13
CA GLY A 768 -6.05 18.50 -0.16
C GLY A 768 -5.02 19.17 0.74
N SER A 769 -3.76 18.72 0.76
CA SER A 769 -2.68 19.31 1.57
C SER A 769 -2.26 20.73 1.14
N GLY A 770 -2.76 21.19 -0.01
CA GLY A 770 -2.36 22.45 -0.63
C GLY A 770 -1.11 22.33 -1.51
N TRP A 771 -0.60 21.12 -1.69
CA TRP A 771 0.47 20.83 -2.63
C TRP A 771 -0.05 20.85 -4.08
N LYS A 772 0.86 21.13 -5.01
CA LYS A 772 0.55 21.06 -6.43
C LYS A 772 1.51 20.10 -7.11
N LYS A 773 0.98 19.30 -8.02
CA LYS A 773 1.78 18.37 -8.83
C LYS A 773 2.94 19.13 -9.50
N GLY A 774 4.15 18.61 -9.38
CA GLY A 774 5.37 19.20 -9.91
C GLY A 774 5.91 20.43 -9.15
N GLU A 775 5.24 20.93 -8.08
CA GLU A 775 5.74 22.02 -7.24
C GLU A 775 6.35 21.53 -5.92
N ILE A 776 6.06 20.29 -5.51
CA ILE A 776 6.66 19.66 -4.33
C ILE A 776 7.82 18.76 -4.77
N ALA A 777 8.93 18.79 -4.04
CA ALA A 777 10.07 17.93 -4.32
C ALA A 777 9.68 16.46 -4.21
N PRO A 778 10.07 15.59 -5.16
CA PRO A 778 9.66 14.19 -5.19
C PRO A 778 9.83 13.47 -3.85
N GLN A 779 11.01 13.58 -3.21
CA GLN A 779 11.29 12.93 -1.91
C GLN A 779 10.52 13.55 -0.72
N LYS A 780 9.82 14.67 -0.89
CA LYS A 780 9.02 15.32 0.15
C LYS A 780 7.51 15.16 -0.04
N CYS A 781 7.09 14.46 -1.09
CA CYS A 781 5.68 14.23 -1.40
C CYS A 781 5.12 13.04 -0.59
N TYR A 782 5.11 13.16 0.74
CA TYR A 782 4.68 12.12 1.67
C TYR A 782 3.93 12.73 2.87
N LEU A 783 2.86 12.07 3.29
CA LEU A 783 2.06 12.36 4.49
C LEU A 783 1.73 11.07 5.22
N ASP A 784 2.02 10.98 6.52
CA ASP A 784 1.57 9.89 7.37
C ASP A 784 0.13 10.14 7.83
N ASN A 785 -0.81 9.63 7.06
CA ASN A 785 -2.23 9.67 7.38
C ASN A 785 -2.94 8.49 6.71
N ILE A 786 -3.86 7.88 7.43
CA ILE A 786 -4.60 6.72 6.93
C ILE A 786 -5.45 7.01 5.68
N GLU A 787 -5.89 8.25 5.46
CA GLU A 787 -6.64 8.66 4.25
C GLU A 787 -5.71 8.96 3.06
N ALA A 788 -4.38 9.06 3.27
CA ALA A 788 -3.39 9.36 2.24
C ALA A 788 -2.88 8.08 1.56
N TRP A 789 -3.79 7.32 0.94
CA TRP A 789 -3.49 5.99 0.42
C TRP A 789 -2.41 5.97 -0.67
N SER A 790 -2.30 7.01 -1.49
CA SER A 790 -1.32 7.03 -2.58
C SER A 790 0.15 7.19 -2.13
N VAL A 791 0.39 7.55 -0.86
CA VAL A 791 1.74 7.72 -0.29
C VAL A 791 1.98 6.87 0.96
N ASN A 792 0.91 6.44 1.65
CA ASN A 792 0.98 5.80 2.96
C ASN A 792 0.32 4.41 3.01
N GLU A 793 -0.01 3.81 1.86
CA GLU A 793 -0.46 2.43 1.81
C GLU A 793 0.68 1.47 2.16
N CYS A 794 0.33 0.24 2.57
CA CYS A 794 1.25 -0.87 2.73
C CYS A 794 0.73 -2.07 1.94
N THR A 795 1.63 -2.84 1.32
CA THR A 795 1.27 -4.01 0.53
C THR A 795 2.21 -5.17 0.78
N ILE A 796 1.78 -6.39 0.41
CA ILE A 796 2.57 -7.62 0.59
C ILE A 796 3.88 -7.60 -0.22
N ASN A 797 3.89 -7.06 -1.43
CA ASN A 797 5.10 -7.01 -2.26
C ASN A 797 6.18 -6.10 -1.66
N TRP A 798 5.83 -4.90 -1.20
CA TRP A 798 6.79 -3.98 -0.57
C TRP A 798 7.36 -4.57 0.72
N ASN A 799 6.53 -5.25 1.51
CA ASN A 799 6.93 -5.87 2.76
C ASN A 799 7.72 -7.18 2.55
N ALA A 800 7.54 -7.89 1.43
CA ALA A 800 8.41 -9.00 1.04
C ALA A 800 9.82 -8.51 0.71
N SER A 801 9.94 -7.41 -0.03
CA SER A 801 11.24 -6.78 -0.34
C SER A 801 11.93 -6.26 0.92
N LEU A 802 11.19 -5.60 1.84
CA LEU A 802 11.73 -5.18 3.13
C LEU A 802 12.26 -6.39 3.94
N ALA A 803 11.48 -7.46 4.07
CA ALA A 803 11.89 -8.65 4.80
C ALA A 803 13.16 -9.27 4.20
N TRP A 804 13.24 -9.33 2.86
CA TRP A 804 14.40 -9.88 2.16
C TRP A 804 15.69 -9.08 2.44
N ILE A 805 15.66 -7.74 2.21
CA ILE A 805 16.85 -6.89 2.42
C ILE A 805 17.22 -6.77 3.91
N THR A 806 16.24 -6.79 4.81
CA THR A 806 16.47 -6.78 6.26
C THR A 806 17.16 -8.06 6.70
N GLY A 807 16.73 -9.22 6.19
CA GLY A 807 17.38 -10.51 6.44
C GLY A 807 18.81 -10.55 5.92
N PHE A 808 19.06 -10.12 4.70
CA PHE A 808 20.39 -9.99 4.13
C PHE A 808 21.28 -9.07 4.98
N THR A 809 20.79 -7.88 5.31
CA THR A 809 21.56 -6.88 6.08
C THR A 809 21.91 -7.40 7.48
N ALA A 810 20.97 -8.06 8.18
CA ALA A 810 21.25 -8.66 9.49
C ALA A 810 22.26 -9.80 9.38
N GLN A 811 22.10 -10.68 8.38
CA GLN A 811 22.98 -11.85 8.19
C GLN A 811 24.42 -11.42 7.93
N GLU A 812 24.63 -10.47 7.03
CA GLU A 812 25.98 -10.02 6.64
C GLU A 812 26.69 -9.17 7.70
N ASN A 813 25.96 -8.66 8.72
CA ASN A 813 26.51 -7.78 9.74
C ASN A 813 26.45 -8.35 11.16
N GLY A 814 26.61 -9.65 11.30
CA GLY A 814 26.71 -10.33 12.59
C GLY A 814 25.85 -11.58 12.72
N GLY A 815 25.05 -11.86 11.70
CA GLY A 815 24.09 -12.96 11.67
C GLY A 815 22.70 -12.55 12.18
N ILE A 816 21.69 -13.28 11.75
CA ILE A 816 20.31 -13.10 12.23
C ILE A 816 20.22 -13.67 13.65
N ALA A 817 19.90 -12.80 14.63
CA ALA A 817 19.68 -13.19 16.02
C ALA A 817 18.30 -13.84 16.18
N ALA A 818 18.21 -14.92 16.95
CA ALA A 818 16.95 -15.60 17.21
C ALA A 818 15.93 -14.66 17.89
N PHE A 819 14.67 -14.76 17.50
CA PHE A 819 13.58 -13.99 18.11
C PHE A 819 13.29 -14.44 19.55
N SER A 820 13.51 -13.56 20.52
CA SER A 820 13.42 -13.90 21.96
C SER A 820 11.99 -13.97 22.50
N GLY A 821 11.02 -13.50 21.73
CA GLY A 821 9.60 -13.48 22.11
C GLY A 821 8.78 -14.67 21.60
N LEU A 822 9.41 -15.62 20.90
CA LEU A 822 8.72 -16.73 20.27
C LEU A 822 8.02 -17.65 21.29
N THR A 823 6.75 -17.92 21.10
CA THR A 823 6.01 -18.93 21.85
C THR A 823 5.96 -20.22 21.03
N LEU A 824 6.83 -21.16 21.37
CA LEU A 824 6.82 -22.48 20.74
C LEU A 824 5.68 -23.31 21.30
N ASN A 825 4.98 -24.05 20.45
CA ASN A 825 4.02 -25.06 20.86
C ASN A 825 4.77 -26.19 21.56
N ASP A 826 4.57 -26.40 22.87
CA ASP A 826 5.19 -27.48 23.68
C ASP A 826 4.65 -28.87 23.31
N SER A 827 4.77 -29.29 22.06
CA SER A 827 4.56 -30.69 21.67
C SER A 827 5.92 -31.34 21.44
N PRO A 828 6.33 -32.30 22.30
CA PRO A 828 7.62 -32.96 22.12
C PRO A 828 7.58 -33.80 20.83
N THR A 829 8.26 -33.37 19.79
CA THR A 829 8.63 -34.26 18.69
C THR A 829 9.63 -35.28 19.21
N THR A 830 9.17 -36.44 19.68
CA THR A 830 10.01 -37.58 19.84
C THR A 830 10.49 -38.01 18.46
N LYS A 831 11.73 -37.73 18.13
CA LYS A 831 12.44 -38.47 17.06
C LYS A 831 12.23 -39.95 17.33
N ALA A 832 11.44 -40.59 16.49
CA ALA A 832 11.25 -42.05 16.52
C ALA A 832 12.57 -42.68 16.13
N ASP A 833 13.32 -43.16 17.13
CA ASP A 833 14.35 -44.15 16.92
C ASP A 833 13.69 -45.39 16.33
N ASN A 834 14.12 -45.81 15.14
CA ASN A 834 13.68 -47.00 14.41
C ASN A 834 14.00 -48.27 15.23
N GLU A 835 13.10 -48.71 16.08
CA GLU A 835 13.01 -50.12 16.47
C GLU A 835 11.69 -50.69 15.98
N LYS A 836 11.80 -51.66 15.07
CA LYS A 836 10.72 -52.48 14.58
C LYS A 836 10.08 -53.29 15.71
N SER A 837 8.81 -53.02 15.98
CA SER A 837 7.94 -54.04 16.52
C SER A 837 6.60 -54.00 15.81
N ASP A 838 6.26 -55.05 15.15
CA ASP A 838 4.91 -55.34 14.60
C ASP A 838 3.87 -55.24 15.67
N ASP A 839 2.93 -54.31 15.56
CA ASP A 839 1.55 -54.53 15.99
C ASP A 839 0.57 -53.60 15.29
N LYS A 840 -0.58 -54.13 14.98
CA LYS A 840 -1.65 -53.51 14.18
C LYS A 840 -2.49 -52.58 15.09
N GLY A 841 -2.61 -51.32 14.70
CA GLY A 841 -3.53 -50.40 15.29
C GLY A 841 -3.81 -49.20 14.41
N GLU A 842 -4.99 -49.12 14.00
CA GLU A 842 -5.82 -48.14 13.28
C GLU A 842 -5.23 -46.76 12.96
N LYS A 843 -5.17 -46.47 11.67
CA LYS A 843 -5.03 -45.12 11.10
C LYS A 843 -6.32 -44.35 11.36
N GLU A 844 -6.26 -43.28 12.13
CA GLU A 844 -7.26 -42.24 12.09
C GLU A 844 -7.02 -41.37 10.84
N THR A 845 -7.87 -41.57 9.88
CA THR A 845 -8.00 -40.76 8.70
C THR A 845 -8.91 -39.58 9.01
N ILE A 846 -8.48 -38.38 8.83
CA ILE A 846 -9.32 -37.17 8.85
C ILE A 846 -10.28 -37.29 7.66
N THR A 847 -11.54 -37.64 7.98
CA THR A 847 -12.59 -37.84 6.99
C THR A 847 -13.29 -36.51 6.70
N LYS A 848 -13.27 -36.13 5.44
CA LYS A 848 -14.23 -35.19 4.83
C LYS A 848 -15.66 -35.57 5.24
N ALA A 849 -16.38 -34.64 5.83
CA ALA A 849 -17.79 -34.77 6.14
C ALA A 849 -18.62 -34.84 4.85
N LYS A 850 -19.02 -36.00 4.47
CA LYS A 850 -20.08 -36.23 3.46
C LYS A 850 -21.44 -36.01 4.11
N ARG A 851 -22.18 -35.03 3.62
CA ARG A 851 -23.57 -34.77 3.95
C ARG A 851 -24.43 -35.92 3.41
N LYS A 852 -25.08 -36.68 4.30
CA LYS A 852 -26.08 -37.69 3.96
C LYS A 852 -27.37 -36.98 3.55
N THR A 853 -27.83 -37.29 2.34
CA THR A 853 -29.22 -37.05 1.92
C THR A 853 -30.08 -38.22 2.37
N ASP A 854 -31.02 -37.98 3.24
CA ASP A 854 -32.13 -38.90 3.49
C ASP A 854 -33.30 -38.57 2.57
N LYS A 855 -33.61 -39.57 1.70
CA LYS A 855 -34.86 -39.64 0.94
C LYS A 855 -35.98 -40.12 1.84
N THR A 856 -37.09 -39.38 1.84
CA THR A 856 -38.39 -40.00 2.10
C THR A 856 -39.36 -39.57 1.01
N ASP A 857 -39.81 -40.55 0.27
CA ASP A 857 -40.94 -40.52 -0.68
C ASP A 857 -42.23 -40.23 0.04
N LYS A 858 -43.14 -39.48 -0.58
CA LYS A 858 -44.53 -39.87 -0.80
C LYS A 858 -45.27 -38.94 -1.74
N ASP A 859 -45.81 -39.61 -2.73
CA ASP A 859 -46.84 -39.38 -3.71
C ASP A 859 -47.97 -38.37 -3.35
N SER A 860 -48.41 -37.59 -4.32
CA SER A 860 -49.69 -37.79 -5.09
C SER A 860 -50.02 -36.49 -5.87
N ASP A 861 -50.02 -36.61 -7.15
CA ASP A 861 -51.08 -36.70 -8.16
C ASP A 861 -51.98 -35.50 -8.34
N SER A 862 -52.06 -35.15 -9.58
CA SER A 862 -53.19 -34.72 -10.46
C SER A 862 -53.12 -33.28 -11.03
N SER A 863 -52.69 -33.19 -12.25
CA SER A 863 -53.51 -33.11 -13.50
C SER A 863 -54.03 -31.71 -13.92
N LYS A 864 -53.72 -31.53 -15.21
CA LYS A 864 -54.47 -30.84 -16.29
C LYS A 864 -54.14 -29.38 -16.59
N LYS A 865 -53.45 -29.25 -17.74
CA LYS A 865 -53.89 -28.87 -19.10
C LYS A 865 -54.70 -27.57 -19.25
N SER A 866 -54.15 -26.63 -20.02
CA SER A 866 -54.51 -26.25 -21.40
C SER A 866 -53.73 -24.95 -21.77
N SER A 867 -52.89 -24.96 -22.81
CA SER A 867 -53.09 -24.59 -24.21
C SER A 867 -53.73 -23.23 -24.46
N SER A 868 -52.98 -22.34 -25.10
CA SER A 868 -53.20 -21.81 -26.43
C SER A 868 -52.19 -20.70 -26.75
N ASP A 869 -51.56 -20.91 -27.81
CA ASP A 869 -51.17 -20.15 -28.97
C ASP A 869 -51.54 -18.66 -29.08
N ASP A 870 -50.63 -18.00 -29.71
CA ASP A 870 -50.65 -16.90 -30.69
C ASP A 870 -50.04 -15.61 -30.14
N ASP A 871 -49.10 -14.93 -30.74
CA ASP A 871 -48.69 -14.60 -32.09
C ASP A 871 -47.47 -13.67 -32.07
N GLU A 872 -46.58 -13.87 -33.03
CA GLU A 872 -45.53 -12.97 -33.44
C GLU A 872 -46.07 -11.56 -33.77
N LYS A 873 -45.28 -10.54 -33.38
CA LYS A 873 -44.81 -9.41 -34.20
C LYS A 873 -44.30 -8.23 -33.41
N GLY A 874 -43.10 -7.84 -33.78
CA GLY A 874 -42.56 -6.51 -33.52
C GLY A 874 -41.19 -6.57 -32.78
N SER A 875 -40.11 -6.04 -33.19
CA SER A 875 -39.83 -5.08 -34.24
C SER A 875 -38.33 -4.94 -34.36
N ASN A 876 -37.84 -4.98 -35.59
CA ASN A 876 -36.45 -4.74 -36.00
C ASN A 876 -35.98 -3.26 -35.80
N LEU A 877 -36.51 -2.52 -34.83
CA LEU A 877 -36.06 -1.12 -34.61
C LEU A 877 -34.88 -0.98 -33.64
N GLY A 878 -34.65 -1.93 -32.75
CA GLY A 878 -33.53 -1.89 -31.79
C GLY A 878 -32.16 -2.09 -32.44
N LEU A 879 -32.11 -3.00 -33.40
CA LEU A 879 -30.83 -3.36 -34.07
C LEU A 879 -30.31 -2.24 -34.99
N ILE A 880 -31.22 -1.43 -35.56
CA ILE A 880 -30.81 -0.30 -36.43
C ILE A 880 -30.30 0.88 -35.61
N ALA A 881 -30.79 1.08 -34.41
CA ALA A 881 -30.30 2.13 -33.51
C ALA A 881 -28.90 1.82 -32.96
N ILE A 882 -28.60 0.57 -32.65
CA ILE A 882 -27.26 0.13 -32.18
C ILE A 882 -26.22 0.24 -33.30
N ILE A 883 -26.57 -0.12 -34.55
CA ILE A 883 -25.64 0.00 -35.67
C ILE A 883 -25.37 1.48 -36.01
N ALA A 884 -26.32 2.36 -35.83
CA ALA A 884 -26.15 3.80 -36.08
C ALA A 884 -25.27 4.46 -34.98
N ALA A 885 -25.39 4.05 -33.72
CA ALA A 885 -24.57 4.56 -32.62
C ALA A 885 -23.09 4.12 -32.77
N THR A 886 -22.86 2.84 -33.08
CA THR A 886 -21.51 2.32 -33.31
C THR A 886 -20.80 2.99 -34.51
N ALA A 887 -21.53 3.31 -35.58
CA ALA A 887 -20.97 4.02 -36.72
C ALA A 887 -20.57 5.48 -36.39
N VAL A 888 -21.26 6.14 -35.47
CA VAL A 888 -20.90 7.51 -35.02
C VAL A 888 -19.66 7.49 -34.12
N ILE A 889 -19.55 6.52 -33.24
CA ILE A 889 -18.37 6.35 -32.35
C ILE A 889 -17.10 6.05 -33.19
N VAL A 890 -17.19 5.17 -34.18
CA VAL A 890 -16.08 4.88 -35.09
C VAL A 890 -15.65 6.11 -35.89
N LEU A 891 -16.60 6.94 -36.35
CA LEU A 891 -16.26 8.17 -37.07
C LEU A 891 -15.59 9.22 -36.17
N ILE A 892 -16.02 9.37 -34.93
CA ILE A 892 -15.39 10.29 -33.97
C ILE A 892 -13.98 9.80 -33.62
N SER A 893 -13.79 8.50 -33.44
CA SER A 893 -12.46 7.92 -33.16
C SER A 893 -11.49 8.11 -34.33
N ILE A 894 -11.98 7.99 -35.58
CA ILE A 894 -11.15 8.24 -36.76
C ILE A 894 -10.79 9.74 -36.88
N GLU A 895 -11.72 10.65 -36.58
CA GLU A 895 -11.44 12.09 -36.60
C GLU A 895 -10.42 12.49 -35.54
N PHE A 896 -10.50 11.91 -34.35
CA PHE A 896 -9.55 12.13 -33.26
C PHE A 896 -8.17 11.58 -33.61
N PHE A 897 -8.08 10.39 -34.21
CA PHE A 897 -6.83 9.80 -34.66
C PHE A 897 -6.18 10.62 -35.80
N VAL A 898 -6.94 11.10 -36.76
CA VAL A 898 -6.48 11.98 -37.81
C VAL A 898 -6.00 13.33 -37.25
N TYR A 899 -6.70 13.89 -36.27
CA TYR A 899 -6.31 15.12 -35.56
C TYR A 899 -4.95 14.93 -34.84
N LYS A 900 -4.79 13.82 -34.13
CA LYS A 900 -3.55 13.48 -33.42
C LYS A 900 -2.38 13.27 -34.37
N MET A 901 -2.61 12.60 -35.54
CA MET A 901 -1.62 12.41 -36.59
C MET A 901 -1.23 13.73 -37.28
N ILE A 902 -2.14 14.68 -37.41
CA ILE A 902 -1.85 16.01 -37.96
C ILE A 902 -1.06 16.85 -36.97
N LYS A 903 -1.30 16.68 -35.65
CA LYS A 903 -0.56 17.37 -34.59
C LYS A 903 0.90 16.85 -34.51
N LEU A 904 1.09 15.52 -34.59
CA LEU A 904 2.42 14.87 -34.62
C LEU A 904 3.27 15.22 -35.90
N LYS A 905 2.63 15.59 -36.99
CA LYS A 905 3.35 16.05 -38.20
C LYS A 905 3.71 17.55 -38.20
N LYS A 906 3.28 18.28 -37.15
CA LYS A 906 3.58 19.71 -37.00
C LYS A 906 4.59 20.02 -35.89
N GLN A 907 4.99 19.01 -35.11
CA GLN A 907 6.23 19.00 -34.33
C GLN A 907 7.34 18.37 -35.18
#